data_372dc5b76b04e7053ca8f0b922e6ec4c
#
_entry.id   372dc5b76b04e7053ca8f0b922e6ec4c
#
_cell.length_a   1.000
_cell.length_b   1.000
_cell.length_c   1.000
_cell.angle_alpha   90.00
_cell.angle_beta   90.00
_cell.angle_gamma   90.00
#
_symmetry.space_group_name_H-M   'P 1'
#
loop_
_entity.id
_entity.type
_entity.pdbx_description
1 polymer ?
#
loop_
_entity_poly.entity_id
_entity_poly.type
_entity_poly.pdbx_seq_one_letter_code
_entity_poly.pdbx_strand_id
1 'polypeptide(L)'
;MILIIGISCGFIYFNRFNHIDNQRKLYSERYKKYNNIDKVHLIDQEIVFSQNDKKISVNSHIKIQNRNHQEVDKVMFYLNPSLQIEKLTRQGEDIPYKRDAQVIIVEHKLHPYESLELDITYNGSIDENICYLDITDEEYYDTQTGSSILRFGKRYAFVQDKFTLLTPECLWYPSTFPPVNPEAPYNIRKNFSNYTLKVIHSNDRTILSQGQPSQSGDTMIFRNKEQLPGISLAIGDYEKKSILVDSVQIELYNFKGHDFYSEVFPNISDTLSGFLQDVKSEYELRKGRKYPYQKFIMAETPISYTGYVRNWKGNSEQTQPEMVFLPEFATTLPSSNFKFAKERIADWGRNDPRGGGMEEIDVEMNVIRDFARRVLLSEETFQEDGNTFVNMFSGEWSGTSKLNKYDLSSMYFNYAGSIYSQNFPIIDIVMNTMLKQEESTQGRHFFRMFNGMGDDQRAAAYLNGKSFEQAVLDNTLSTEVFYEMMKLKGVYLRNYINSRLSSNEFKEFMAEFMKKYQFQEVNFTRLNSEFIRKFHFNLMDFIPNWYTINSTPRFIVKGVDADQVEIGDYTKYIVKFQVYNPTNVEGVISVNVEEGGGMFPGGPRGRRGRAAQMESKPAKNYIIEPRKYKEIRILCDERPSNLTINTNISQNLPSTIMQNFAKVTTTTTDTVTGIFDSNAALFTFNPKEITVDNEDPGFRIIESNQKNKLQSFFKKESEDKYKNLNFWMPPSKWTATIGVNYYGDYINSAVYKKSGSGSNKTEWTTQIQIPGFYEVFVYTSELPMMGWRRRGSEEKKMQYYTVKHDDGEEEISVETGRGRQGWMTLGSFYFSAGEAKITLSDKGSESNQIIFADAVKWVYTNNNK
;
A
#
# COMPACT_ATOMS: atom_id res chain seq x y z
N MET A 1 47.55 -27.13 8.16
CA MET A 1 47.22 -26.75 6.79
C MET A 1 45.77 -26.29 6.63
N ILE A 2 44.77 -27.07 7.03
CA ILE A 2 43.32 -26.71 6.91
C ILE A 2 43.00 -25.43 7.71
N LEU A 3 43.54 -25.27 8.92
CA LEU A 3 43.29 -24.06 9.74
C LEU A 3 43.88 -22.80 9.10
N ILE A 4 45.06 -22.89 8.47
CA ILE A 4 45.69 -21.75 7.76
C ILE A 4 44.88 -21.39 6.54
N ILE A 5 44.38 -22.37 5.78
CA ILE A 5 43.49 -22.14 4.62
C ILE A 5 42.18 -21.49 5.09
N GLY A 6 41.58 -21.98 6.20
CA GLY A 6 40.36 -21.38 6.75
C GLY A 6 40.55 -19.95 7.21
N ILE A 7 41.65 -19.64 7.89
CA ILE A 7 42.00 -18.27 8.31
C ILE A 7 42.27 -17.39 7.10
N SER A 8 42.98 -17.88 6.09
CA SER A 8 43.27 -17.14 4.87
C SER A 8 41.99 -16.85 4.06
N CYS A 9 41.10 -17.81 3.93
CA CYS A 9 39.80 -17.62 3.29
C CYS A 9 38.92 -16.63 4.08
N GLY A 10 38.91 -16.72 5.41
CA GLY A 10 38.20 -15.78 6.28
C GLY A 10 38.76 -14.35 6.16
N PHE A 11 40.09 -14.20 6.10
CA PHE A 11 40.74 -12.91 5.93
C PHE A 11 40.48 -12.29 4.54
N ILE A 12 40.52 -13.11 3.47
CA ILE A 12 40.18 -12.66 2.10
C ILE A 12 38.69 -12.24 2.04
N TYR A 13 37.81 -13.03 2.67
CA TYR A 13 36.38 -12.74 2.73
C TYR A 13 36.13 -11.42 3.48
N PHE A 14 36.72 -11.26 4.67
CA PHE A 14 36.59 -10.05 5.48
C PHE A 14 37.14 -8.80 4.78
N ASN A 15 38.32 -8.91 4.15
CA ASN A 15 38.88 -7.79 3.37
C ASN A 15 38.03 -7.43 2.16
N ARG A 16 37.40 -8.40 1.52
CA ARG A 16 36.48 -8.15 0.41
C ARG A 16 35.26 -7.37 0.86
N PHE A 17 34.65 -7.73 1.99
CA PHE A 17 33.53 -6.99 2.57
C PHE A 17 33.91 -5.57 2.94
N ASN A 18 34.99 -5.38 3.68
CA ASN A 18 35.49 -4.04 4.03
C ASN A 18 35.78 -3.16 2.80
N HIS A 19 36.28 -3.77 1.73
CA HIS A 19 36.55 -3.04 0.50
C HIS A 19 35.24 -2.58 -0.17
N ILE A 20 34.24 -3.42 -0.23
CA ILE A 20 32.91 -3.09 -0.79
C ILE A 20 32.25 -1.99 0.04
N ASP A 21 32.25 -2.11 1.36
CA ASP A 21 31.67 -1.10 2.26
C ASP A 21 32.35 0.25 2.08
N ASN A 22 33.67 0.28 1.99
CA ASN A 22 34.42 1.51 1.76
C ASN A 22 34.10 2.15 0.40
N GLN A 23 33.90 1.33 -0.64
CA GLN A 23 33.52 1.81 -1.97
C GLN A 23 32.10 2.41 -1.96
N ARG A 24 31.13 1.69 -1.43
CA ARG A 24 29.74 2.19 -1.32
C ARG A 24 29.65 3.46 -0.50
N LYS A 25 30.37 3.53 0.63
CA LYS A 25 30.47 4.73 1.45
C LYS A 25 31.07 5.91 0.68
N LEU A 26 32.16 5.68 -0.05
CA LEU A 26 32.79 6.70 -0.90
C LEU A 26 31.80 7.25 -1.93
N TYR A 27 31.06 6.37 -2.64
CA TYR A 27 30.12 6.80 -3.65
C TYR A 27 28.94 7.58 -3.04
N SER A 28 28.44 7.14 -1.89
CA SER A 28 27.40 7.85 -1.14
C SER A 28 27.88 9.26 -0.73
N GLU A 29 29.11 9.37 -0.20
CA GLU A 29 29.70 10.66 0.17
C GLU A 29 29.86 11.62 -1.04
N ARG A 30 30.13 11.08 -2.24
CA ARG A 30 30.20 11.89 -3.45
C ARG A 30 28.83 12.41 -3.88
N TYR A 31 27.80 11.60 -3.80
CA TYR A 31 26.43 12.10 -4.04
C TYR A 31 26.09 13.24 -3.06
N LYS A 32 26.34 13.08 -1.77
CA LYS A 32 26.11 14.10 -0.74
C LYS A 32 26.86 15.40 -1.04
N LYS A 33 28.14 15.28 -1.35
CA LYS A 33 29.02 16.44 -1.65
C LYS A 33 28.50 17.32 -2.79
N TYR A 34 27.89 16.69 -3.81
CA TYR A 34 27.46 17.37 -5.03
C TYR A 34 25.93 17.50 -5.16
N ASN A 35 25.17 17.25 -4.09
CA ASN A 35 23.71 17.26 -4.11
C ASN A 35 23.15 18.66 -4.40
N ASN A 36 23.79 19.71 -3.86
CA ASN A 36 23.33 21.10 -3.93
C ASN A 36 23.73 21.85 -5.19
N ILE A 37 24.39 21.19 -6.15
CA ILE A 37 24.74 21.80 -7.43
C ILE A 37 23.52 21.77 -8.36
N ASP A 38 23.21 22.92 -8.98
CA ASP A 38 22.15 23.05 -9.96
C ASP A 38 22.32 22.06 -11.10
N LYS A 39 21.26 21.34 -11.41
CA LYS A 39 21.28 20.31 -12.46
C LYS A 39 20.87 20.91 -13.81
N VAL A 40 21.54 20.46 -14.85
CA VAL A 40 21.15 20.70 -16.24
C VAL A 40 20.27 19.55 -16.74
N HIS A 41 19.44 19.81 -17.74
CA HIS A 41 18.57 18.78 -18.30
C HIS A 41 19.20 18.17 -19.56
N LEU A 42 19.24 16.86 -19.62
CA LEU A 42 19.53 16.11 -20.83
C LEU A 42 18.33 16.23 -21.78
N ILE A 43 18.56 16.67 -23.01
CA ILE A 43 17.54 16.85 -24.03
C ILE A 43 17.54 15.69 -25.02
N ASP A 44 18.75 15.34 -25.48
CA ASP A 44 18.97 14.29 -26.47
C ASP A 44 20.27 13.55 -26.17
N GLN A 45 20.28 12.25 -26.40
CA GLN A 45 21.47 11.43 -26.24
C GLN A 45 21.53 10.33 -27.29
N GLU A 46 22.61 10.35 -28.08
CA GLU A 46 22.98 9.23 -28.94
C GLU A 46 24.09 8.41 -28.26
N ILE A 47 23.89 7.09 -28.15
CA ILE A 47 24.81 6.16 -27.50
C ILE A 47 25.23 5.12 -28.52
N VAL A 48 26.52 5.06 -28.85
CA VAL A 48 27.12 3.98 -29.67
C VAL A 48 27.82 3.02 -28.73
N PHE A 49 27.27 1.84 -28.56
CA PHE A 49 27.71 0.80 -27.62
C PHE A 49 28.36 -0.35 -28.35
N SER A 50 29.48 -0.83 -27.83
CA SER A 50 30.08 -2.10 -28.19
C SER A 50 30.59 -2.83 -26.94
N GLN A 51 30.68 -4.14 -27.01
CA GLN A 51 31.17 -4.97 -25.91
C GLN A 51 32.30 -5.89 -26.40
N ASN A 52 33.34 -6.01 -25.56
CA ASN A 52 34.38 -7.00 -25.75
C ASN A 52 34.61 -7.73 -24.41
N ASP A 53 34.23 -9.01 -24.35
CA ASP A 53 34.22 -9.82 -23.14
C ASP A 53 33.43 -9.14 -21.99
N LYS A 54 34.08 -8.77 -20.92
CA LYS A 54 33.51 -8.15 -19.71
C LYS A 54 33.66 -6.61 -19.71
N LYS A 55 34.08 -6.01 -20.80
CA LYS A 55 34.25 -4.57 -20.93
C LYS A 55 33.30 -4.01 -21.96
N ILE A 56 32.81 -2.82 -21.68
CA ILE A 56 32.05 -2.02 -22.63
C ILE A 56 32.91 -0.90 -23.18
N SER A 57 32.66 -0.50 -24.42
CA SER A 57 33.21 0.70 -25.04
C SER A 57 32.08 1.50 -25.64
N VAL A 58 31.97 2.76 -25.26
CA VAL A 58 30.80 3.60 -25.57
C VAL A 58 31.27 4.97 -26.04
N ASN A 59 30.66 5.45 -27.12
CA ASN A 59 30.69 6.86 -27.52
C ASN A 59 29.31 7.45 -27.33
N SER A 60 29.18 8.49 -26.51
CA SER A 60 27.93 9.15 -26.21
C SER A 60 28.00 10.61 -26.65
N HIS A 61 27.11 10.97 -27.59
CA HIS A 61 26.84 12.37 -27.92
C HIS A 61 25.66 12.84 -27.10
N ILE A 62 25.84 13.93 -26.34
CA ILE A 62 24.81 14.44 -25.41
C ILE A 62 24.50 15.90 -25.71
N LYS A 63 23.24 16.24 -25.71
CA LYS A 63 22.72 17.62 -25.74
C LYS A 63 22.04 17.93 -24.45
N ILE A 64 22.53 18.89 -23.72
CA ILE A 64 21.98 19.35 -22.43
C ILE A 64 21.49 20.78 -22.51
N GLN A 65 20.65 21.20 -21.60
CA GLN A 65 20.11 22.54 -21.50
C GLN A 65 20.01 23.00 -20.05
N ASN A 66 20.38 24.24 -19.80
CA ASN A 66 20.06 24.89 -18.53
C ASN A 66 18.57 25.33 -18.54
N ARG A 67 17.69 24.61 -17.83
CA ARG A 67 16.28 24.98 -17.67
C ARG A 67 16.01 25.82 -16.42
N ASN A 68 17.06 26.20 -15.67
CA ASN A 68 16.94 27.10 -14.54
C ASN A 68 16.81 28.54 -15.02
N HIS A 69 16.21 29.39 -14.18
CA HIS A 69 16.12 30.84 -14.43
C HIS A 69 17.43 31.59 -14.11
N GLN A 70 18.42 30.86 -13.57
CA GLN A 70 19.73 31.37 -13.21
C GLN A 70 20.81 30.71 -14.04
N GLU A 71 21.98 31.36 -14.13
CA GLU A 71 23.17 30.80 -14.73
C GLU A 71 23.68 29.61 -13.94
N VAL A 72 24.13 28.58 -14.63
CA VAL A 72 24.78 27.41 -14.04
C VAL A 72 26.28 27.52 -14.34
N ASP A 73 27.11 27.64 -13.30
CA ASP A 73 28.53 27.84 -13.45
C ASP A 73 29.28 26.57 -13.89
N LYS A 74 28.72 25.40 -13.57
CA LYS A 74 29.36 24.08 -13.82
C LYS A 74 28.34 23.07 -14.31
N VAL A 75 28.70 22.34 -15.34
CA VAL A 75 27.91 21.22 -15.85
C VAL A 75 28.35 19.93 -15.17
N MET A 76 27.42 19.16 -14.69
CA MET A 76 27.70 17.94 -13.95
C MET A 76 26.98 16.72 -14.54
N PHE A 77 27.69 15.59 -14.62
CA PHE A 77 27.21 14.30 -15.07
C PHE A 77 27.54 13.21 -14.07
N TYR A 78 26.81 12.13 -14.13
CA TYR A 78 27.07 10.89 -13.41
C TYR A 78 27.38 9.78 -14.40
N LEU A 79 28.45 9.03 -14.14
CA LEU A 79 28.86 7.87 -14.93
C LEU A 79 29.45 6.83 -13.99
N ASN A 80 29.30 5.54 -14.29
CA ASN A 80 29.87 4.48 -13.49
C ASN A 80 31.35 4.73 -13.15
N PRO A 81 31.74 4.62 -11.87
CA PRO A 81 33.07 5.03 -11.43
C PRO A 81 34.20 4.21 -12.04
N SER A 82 33.97 2.99 -12.50
CA SER A 82 34.97 2.13 -13.13
C SER A 82 35.16 2.40 -14.63
N LEU A 83 34.25 3.12 -15.27
CA LEU A 83 34.39 3.46 -16.70
C LEU A 83 35.41 4.59 -16.86
N GLN A 84 36.42 4.36 -17.63
CA GLN A 84 37.49 5.35 -17.89
C GLN A 84 37.10 6.23 -19.08
N ILE A 85 37.11 7.55 -18.89
CA ILE A 85 36.88 8.52 -19.96
C ILE A 85 38.17 8.67 -20.75
N GLU A 86 38.13 8.31 -22.02
CA GLU A 86 39.24 8.49 -22.94
C GLU A 86 39.25 9.89 -23.54
N LYS A 87 38.07 10.40 -23.86
CA LYS A 87 37.92 11.70 -24.50
C LYS A 87 36.64 12.38 -24.11
N LEU A 88 36.70 13.67 -23.83
CA LEU A 88 35.55 14.55 -23.65
C LEU A 88 35.75 15.79 -24.50
N THR A 89 34.89 16.00 -25.49
CA THR A 89 35.05 17.09 -26.45
C THR A 89 33.80 17.92 -26.62
N ARG A 90 34.00 19.17 -27.05
CA ARG A 90 32.95 20.08 -27.52
C ARG A 90 33.34 20.50 -28.96
N GLN A 91 32.46 20.20 -29.92
CA GLN A 91 32.73 20.49 -31.35
C GLN A 91 34.06 19.93 -31.84
N GLY A 92 34.54 18.80 -31.32
CA GLY A 92 35.80 18.14 -31.67
C GLY A 92 37.00 18.58 -30.84
N GLU A 93 36.94 19.67 -30.08
CA GLU A 93 38.00 20.16 -29.22
C GLU A 93 37.87 19.58 -27.80
N ASP A 94 39.01 19.19 -27.20
CA ASP A 94 39.04 18.67 -25.85
C ASP A 94 38.64 19.74 -24.84
N ILE A 95 37.74 19.40 -23.97
CA ILE A 95 37.26 20.25 -22.88
C ILE A 95 37.75 19.73 -21.52
N PRO A 96 38.33 20.60 -20.66
CA PRO A 96 38.81 20.17 -19.36
C PRO A 96 37.66 19.76 -18.45
N TYR A 97 37.83 18.63 -17.78
CA TYR A 97 36.89 18.14 -16.79
C TYR A 97 37.61 17.65 -15.54
N LYS A 98 36.85 17.60 -14.44
CA LYS A 98 37.29 17.00 -13.18
C LYS A 98 36.41 15.79 -12.89
N ARG A 99 37.03 14.67 -12.51
CA ARG A 99 36.31 13.49 -12.10
C ARG A 99 36.53 13.22 -10.61
N ASP A 100 35.40 12.96 -9.89
CA ASP A 100 35.40 12.57 -8.48
C ASP A 100 34.48 11.34 -8.33
N ALA A 101 35.06 10.15 -8.50
CA ALA A 101 34.38 8.84 -8.57
C ALA A 101 33.31 8.81 -9.71
N GLN A 102 32.04 8.70 -9.39
CA GLN A 102 30.95 8.71 -10.37
C GLN A 102 30.61 10.10 -10.90
N VAL A 103 31.14 11.17 -10.33
CA VAL A 103 30.78 12.54 -10.68
C VAL A 103 31.81 13.12 -11.65
N ILE A 104 31.34 13.65 -12.77
CA ILE A 104 32.14 14.35 -13.79
C ILE A 104 31.68 15.81 -13.79
N ILE A 105 32.62 16.73 -13.66
CA ILE A 105 32.37 18.17 -13.58
C ILE A 105 33.09 18.83 -14.72
N VAL A 106 32.35 19.51 -15.58
CA VAL A 106 32.85 20.37 -16.66
C VAL A 106 32.68 21.82 -16.22
N GLU A 107 33.77 22.54 -16.13
CA GLU A 107 33.77 23.96 -15.75
C GLU A 107 33.37 24.81 -16.96
N HIS A 108 32.08 24.84 -17.24
CA HIS A 108 31.50 25.57 -18.34
C HIS A 108 30.21 26.25 -17.87
N LYS A 109 30.13 27.55 -18.07
CA LYS A 109 28.97 28.36 -17.74
C LYS A 109 27.87 28.19 -18.78
N LEU A 110 26.64 28.02 -18.31
CA LEU A 110 25.47 28.00 -19.16
C LEU A 110 24.45 29.05 -18.70
N HIS A 111 24.14 29.99 -19.58
CA HIS A 111 23.09 30.96 -19.33
C HIS A 111 21.72 30.27 -19.26
N PRO A 112 20.70 30.93 -18.67
CA PRO A 112 19.33 30.42 -18.69
C PRO A 112 18.89 30.03 -20.10
N TYR A 113 18.37 28.80 -20.25
CA TYR A 113 17.90 28.23 -21.51
C TYR A 113 18.95 27.97 -22.59
N GLU A 114 20.23 28.20 -22.30
CA GLU A 114 21.35 27.83 -23.20
C GLU A 114 21.51 26.31 -23.26
N SER A 115 21.91 25.83 -24.44
CA SER A 115 22.22 24.42 -24.70
C SER A 115 23.69 24.19 -24.96
N LEU A 116 24.20 23.02 -24.55
CA LEU A 116 25.58 22.58 -24.78
C LEU A 116 25.55 21.14 -25.34
N GLU A 117 26.39 20.92 -26.37
CA GLU A 117 26.59 19.59 -26.96
C GLU A 117 28.02 19.11 -26.62
N LEU A 118 28.14 17.86 -26.19
CA LEU A 118 29.37 17.20 -25.78
C LEU A 118 29.44 15.78 -26.33
N ASP A 119 30.64 15.37 -26.72
CA ASP A 119 30.98 13.98 -27.05
C ASP A 119 31.84 13.37 -25.94
N ILE A 120 31.46 12.22 -25.45
CA ILE A 120 32.14 11.51 -24.38
C ILE A 120 32.45 10.09 -24.84
N THR A 121 33.73 9.73 -24.96
CA THR A 121 34.20 8.38 -25.26
C THR A 121 34.76 7.76 -23.99
N TYR A 122 34.31 6.57 -23.66
CA TYR A 122 34.73 5.87 -22.44
C TYR A 122 34.68 4.35 -22.61
N ASN A 123 35.43 3.65 -21.77
CA ASN A 123 35.41 2.18 -21.72
C ASN A 123 35.68 1.66 -20.32
N GLY A 124 35.46 0.38 -20.12
CA GLY A 124 35.75 -0.32 -18.85
C GLY A 124 34.73 -1.36 -18.47
N SER A 125 34.79 -1.82 -17.23
CA SER A 125 33.86 -2.74 -16.62
C SER A 125 32.87 -1.99 -15.74
N ILE A 126 31.71 -2.56 -15.47
CA ILE A 126 30.72 -1.96 -14.56
C ILE A 126 31.05 -2.34 -13.11
N ASP A 127 31.16 -1.33 -12.25
CA ASP A 127 31.19 -1.51 -10.80
C ASP A 127 29.76 -1.49 -10.26
N GLU A 128 29.27 -2.64 -9.80
CA GLU A 128 27.92 -2.78 -9.26
C GLU A 128 27.77 -2.16 -7.85
N ASN A 129 28.88 -1.82 -7.15
CA ASN A 129 28.81 -1.18 -5.83
C ASN A 129 28.19 0.22 -5.86
N ILE A 130 28.09 0.83 -7.05
CA ILE A 130 27.38 2.11 -7.23
C ILE A 130 25.85 1.96 -7.11
N CYS A 131 25.33 0.74 -7.33
CA CYS A 131 23.90 0.49 -7.35
C CYS A 131 23.31 0.50 -5.94
N TYR A 132 22.09 1.00 -5.82
CA TYR A 132 21.27 0.91 -4.61
C TYR A 132 21.96 1.46 -3.34
N LEU A 133 22.61 2.62 -3.43
CA LEU A 133 23.23 3.30 -2.28
C LEU A 133 22.20 3.85 -1.27
N ASP A 134 20.94 3.81 -1.62
CA ASP A 134 19.78 4.25 -0.83
C ASP A 134 19.03 3.08 -0.13
N ILE A 135 19.52 1.85 -0.32
CA ILE A 135 19.00 0.67 0.37
C ILE A 135 19.82 0.42 1.64
N THR A 136 19.17 -0.06 2.70
CA THR A 136 19.85 -0.37 3.97
C THR A 136 20.88 -1.47 3.78
N ASP A 137 21.94 -1.43 4.57
CA ASP A 137 23.00 -2.46 4.49
C ASP A 137 22.44 -3.85 4.79
N GLU A 138 21.50 -3.97 5.74
CA GLU A 138 20.83 -5.22 6.05
C GLU A 138 20.14 -5.83 4.82
N GLU A 139 19.33 -5.04 4.11
CA GLU A 139 18.63 -5.48 2.90
C GLU A 139 19.61 -5.72 1.73
N TYR A 140 20.63 -4.87 1.59
CA TYR A 140 21.63 -5.00 0.52
C TYR A 140 22.43 -6.30 0.64
N TYR A 141 22.88 -6.65 1.86
CA TYR A 141 23.69 -7.85 2.11
C TYR A 141 22.86 -9.12 2.39
N ASP A 142 21.55 -8.99 2.58
CA ASP A 142 20.70 -10.17 2.68
C ASP A 142 20.80 -11.01 1.42
N THR A 143 21.18 -12.27 1.56
CA THR A 143 21.31 -13.21 0.43
C THR A 143 20.03 -14.03 0.22
N GLN A 144 19.00 -13.82 1.02
CA GLN A 144 17.74 -14.56 0.90
C GLN A 144 16.83 -13.86 -0.13
N THR A 145 16.52 -14.56 -1.19
CA THR A 145 15.49 -14.17 -2.14
C THR A 145 14.21 -14.97 -1.85
N GLY A 146 13.30 -14.36 -1.11
CA GLY A 146 12.04 -14.98 -0.74
C GLY A 146 12.17 -16.05 0.36
N SER A 147 11.12 -16.85 0.56
CA SER A 147 11.05 -17.93 1.59
C SER A 147 11.86 -19.18 1.25
N SER A 148 12.75 -19.12 0.31
CA SER A 148 13.46 -20.28 -0.23
C SER A 148 14.73 -20.59 0.57
N ILE A 149 14.99 -21.87 0.78
CA ILE A 149 16.23 -22.40 1.31
C ILE A 149 17.41 -22.11 0.37
N LEU A 150 17.13 -21.76 -0.87
CA LEU A 150 18.12 -21.50 -1.92
C LEU A 150 18.62 -20.07 -1.83
N ARG A 151 19.94 -19.90 -1.90
CA ARG A 151 20.63 -18.61 -1.91
C ARG A 151 21.28 -18.42 -3.28
N PHE A 152 20.81 -17.45 -4.05
CA PHE A 152 21.29 -17.24 -5.41
C PHE A 152 22.36 -16.15 -5.54
N GLY A 153 22.63 -15.41 -4.51
CA GLY A 153 23.43 -14.19 -4.60
C GLY A 153 22.67 -13.08 -5.34
N LYS A 154 23.24 -11.88 -5.34
CA LYS A 154 22.63 -10.69 -5.94
C LYS A 154 23.57 -10.09 -6.98
N ARG A 155 23.02 -9.76 -8.13
CA ARG A 155 23.69 -9.03 -9.21
C ARG A 155 22.77 -7.91 -9.67
N TYR A 156 23.34 -6.79 -10.00
CA TYR A 156 22.62 -5.60 -10.44
C TYR A 156 22.92 -5.22 -11.90
N ALA A 157 23.99 -5.73 -12.44
CA ALA A 157 24.36 -5.60 -13.84
C ALA A 157 25.11 -6.85 -14.33
N PHE A 158 25.03 -7.11 -15.60
CA PHE A 158 25.77 -8.20 -16.24
C PHE A 158 26.48 -7.66 -17.48
N VAL A 159 27.77 -7.92 -17.60
CA VAL A 159 28.56 -7.74 -18.81
C VAL A 159 29.39 -9.01 -18.97
N GLN A 160 28.86 -9.98 -19.68
CA GLN A 160 29.47 -11.30 -19.87
C GLN A 160 29.36 -11.70 -21.34
N ASP A 161 30.18 -12.62 -21.74
CA ASP A 161 30.15 -13.08 -23.12
C ASP A 161 28.76 -13.59 -23.56
N LYS A 162 28.07 -14.34 -22.72
CA LYS A 162 26.76 -14.94 -23.05
C LYS A 162 25.56 -14.06 -22.72
N PHE A 163 25.71 -13.12 -21.81
CA PHE A 163 24.60 -12.31 -21.32
C PHE A 163 25.05 -10.94 -20.85
N THR A 164 24.35 -9.92 -21.29
CA THR A 164 24.53 -8.54 -20.84
C THR A 164 23.19 -7.97 -20.39
N LEU A 165 23.17 -7.28 -19.24
CA LEU A 165 22.02 -6.53 -18.73
C LEU A 165 22.55 -5.26 -18.06
N LEU A 166 22.14 -4.12 -18.59
CA LEU A 166 22.50 -2.80 -18.10
C LEU A 166 21.23 -1.95 -17.94
N THR A 167 20.99 -1.46 -16.73
CA THR A 167 19.90 -0.56 -16.40
C THR A 167 20.44 0.82 -16.02
N PRO A 168 19.61 1.88 -16.00
CA PRO A 168 20.06 3.22 -15.57
C PRO A 168 20.71 3.23 -14.19
N GLU A 169 20.33 2.32 -13.31
CA GLU A 169 20.84 2.19 -11.94
C GLU A 169 22.37 2.04 -11.88
N CYS A 170 22.96 1.32 -12.85
CA CYS A 170 24.40 1.09 -12.87
C CYS A 170 25.20 2.22 -13.57
N LEU A 171 24.56 3.30 -14.02
CA LEU A 171 25.21 4.47 -14.66
C LEU A 171 26.11 4.07 -15.85
N TRP A 172 25.62 3.20 -16.73
CA TRP A 172 26.40 2.74 -17.88
C TRP A 172 26.51 3.77 -19.00
N TYR A 173 25.73 4.84 -18.94
CA TYR A 173 25.83 6.04 -19.80
C TYR A 173 25.73 7.31 -18.96
N PRO A 174 26.26 8.48 -19.48
CA PRO A 174 26.21 9.73 -18.75
C PRO A 174 24.76 10.17 -18.44
N SER A 175 24.48 10.51 -17.20
CA SER A 175 23.20 11.03 -16.74
C SER A 175 23.40 12.36 -16.03
N THR A 176 22.50 13.33 -16.23
CA THR A 176 22.51 14.62 -15.53
C THR A 176 21.81 14.58 -14.17
N PHE A 177 20.99 13.56 -13.94
CA PHE A 177 20.35 13.28 -12.65
C PHE A 177 20.82 11.94 -12.11
N PRO A 178 21.17 11.86 -10.82
CA PRO A 178 21.57 10.58 -10.22
C PRO A 178 20.38 9.64 -10.10
N PRO A 179 20.56 8.31 -10.23
CA PRO A 179 19.49 7.34 -10.01
C PRO A 179 19.06 7.25 -8.54
N VAL A 180 19.93 7.65 -7.61
CA VAL A 180 19.72 7.62 -6.16
C VAL A 180 20.17 8.92 -5.50
N ASN A 181 19.56 9.26 -4.37
CA ASN A 181 19.98 10.32 -3.47
C ASN A 181 20.08 9.75 -2.04
N PRO A 182 21.28 9.38 -1.57
CA PRO A 182 21.45 8.76 -0.26
C PRO A 182 21.07 9.65 0.94
N GLU A 183 21.06 10.99 0.78
CA GLU A 183 20.66 11.90 1.85
C GLU A 183 19.14 12.07 1.94
N ALA A 184 18.53 12.14 0.77
CA ALA A 184 17.10 12.35 0.62
C ALA A 184 16.56 11.41 -0.45
N PRO A 185 16.44 10.09 -0.16
CA PRO A 185 16.10 9.07 -1.13
C PRO A 185 14.81 9.33 -1.91
N TYR A 186 13.89 10.07 -1.30
CA TYR A 186 12.62 10.51 -1.86
C TYR A 186 12.74 11.71 -2.81
N ASN A 187 13.85 12.48 -2.77
CA ASN A 187 14.03 13.69 -3.60
C ASN A 187 14.83 13.33 -4.87
N ILE A 188 14.22 12.52 -5.73
CA ILE A 188 14.80 12.11 -7.01
C ILE A 188 14.04 12.79 -8.14
N ARG A 189 14.75 13.61 -8.91
CA ARG A 189 14.27 14.24 -10.13
C ARG A 189 14.30 13.25 -11.28
N LYS A 190 13.36 13.40 -12.23
CA LYS A 190 13.34 12.63 -13.47
C LYS A 190 13.68 13.52 -14.66
N ASN A 191 14.58 13.06 -15.48
CA ASN A 191 14.91 13.73 -16.74
C ASN A 191 14.34 12.89 -17.89
N PHE A 192 13.32 13.40 -18.55
CA PHE A 192 12.77 12.81 -19.76
C PHE A 192 13.53 13.32 -20.99
N SER A 193 14.13 12.42 -21.75
CA SER A 193 15.05 12.73 -22.87
C SER A 193 14.75 11.86 -24.08
N ASN A 194 15.19 12.33 -25.24
CA ASN A 194 15.24 11.49 -26.43
C ASN A 194 16.52 10.64 -26.38
N TYR A 195 16.38 9.36 -26.73
CA TYR A 195 17.50 8.43 -26.81
C TYR A 195 17.57 7.79 -28.18
N THR A 196 18.80 7.67 -28.70
CA THR A 196 19.15 6.80 -29.83
C THR A 196 20.27 5.87 -29.38
N LEU A 197 19.97 4.59 -29.26
CA LEU A 197 20.97 3.58 -28.93
C LEU A 197 21.37 2.82 -30.18
N LYS A 198 22.67 2.80 -30.46
CA LYS A 198 23.30 2.03 -31.54
C LYS A 198 24.19 0.96 -30.90
N VAL A 199 23.87 -0.31 -31.11
CA VAL A 199 24.63 -1.44 -30.57
C VAL A 199 25.36 -2.12 -31.69
N ILE A 200 26.70 -2.01 -31.70
CA ILE A 200 27.55 -2.73 -32.64
C ILE A 200 27.80 -4.11 -32.08
N HIS A 201 27.32 -5.13 -32.79
CA HIS A 201 27.36 -6.50 -32.30
C HIS A 201 27.66 -7.49 -33.44
N SER A 202 28.65 -8.30 -33.28
CA SER A 202 29.12 -9.25 -34.29
C SER A 202 28.51 -10.66 -34.18
N ASN A 203 27.67 -10.92 -33.21
CA ASN A 203 27.12 -12.24 -32.91
C ASN A 203 25.60 -12.28 -33.18
N ASP A 204 25.04 -13.46 -33.47
CA ASP A 204 23.60 -13.69 -33.74
C ASP A 204 22.68 -13.59 -32.48
N ARG A 205 23.11 -12.88 -31.44
CA ARG A 205 22.33 -12.74 -30.22
C ARG A 205 21.25 -11.68 -30.35
N THR A 206 20.16 -11.91 -29.62
CA THR A 206 19.07 -10.95 -29.53
C THR A 206 19.47 -9.76 -28.67
N ILE A 207 19.25 -8.57 -29.17
CA ILE A 207 19.48 -7.30 -28.49
C ILE A 207 18.11 -6.69 -28.17
N LEU A 208 17.92 -6.30 -26.92
CA LEU A 208 16.67 -5.71 -26.42
C LEU A 208 16.95 -4.35 -25.78
N SER A 209 16.13 -3.37 -26.15
CA SER A 209 16.12 -2.04 -25.55
C SER A 209 14.77 -1.37 -25.81
N GLN A 210 14.54 -0.22 -25.19
CA GLN A 210 13.41 0.64 -25.44
C GLN A 210 13.45 1.23 -26.86
N GLY A 211 12.29 1.60 -27.39
CA GLY A 211 12.15 2.19 -28.72
C GLY A 211 12.04 1.15 -29.85
N GLN A 212 11.89 1.64 -31.07
CA GLN A 212 11.74 0.78 -32.27
C GLN A 212 13.08 0.33 -32.80
N PRO A 213 13.30 -0.98 -32.96
CA PRO A 213 14.55 -1.51 -33.50
C PRO A 213 14.60 -1.34 -35.02
N SER A 214 15.78 -1.05 -35.53
CA SER A 214 16.14 -1.10 -36.96
C SER A 214 17.59 -1.56 -37.09
N GLN A 215 17.88 -2.35 -38.11
CA GLN A 215 19.22 -2.90 -38.36
C GLN A 215 19.90 -2.16 -39.51
N SER A 216 21.19 -1.84 -39.35
CA SER A 216 22.02 -1.25 -40.37
C SER A 216 23.39 -1.95 -40.33
N GLY A 217 23.62 -2.90 -41.24
CA GLY A 217 24.79 -3.77 -41.20
C GLY A 217 24.86 -4.62 -39.93
N ASP A 218 25.92 -4.55 -39.19
CA ASP A 218 26.15 -5.18 -37.88
C ASP A 218 25.68 -4.35 -36.69
N THR A 219 25.03 -3.22 -36.97
CA THR A 219 24.54 -2.30 -35.93
C THR A 219 23.05 -2.40 -35.77
N MET A 220 22.58 -2.73 -34.56
CA MET A 220 21.20 -2.60 -34.17
C MET A 220 20.95 -1.21 -33.60
N ILE A 221 19.93 -0.52 -34.11
CA ILE A 221 19.60 0.87 -33.74
C ILE A 221 18.22 0.89 -33.11
N PHE A 222 18.13 1.44 -31.90
CA PHE A 222 16.87 1.69 -31.19
C PHE A 222 16.60 3.17 -31.12
N ARG A 223 15.42 3.61 -31.55
CA ARG A 223 14.97 5.00 -31.45
C ARG A 223 13.68 5.07 -30.69
N ASN A 224 13.66 5.89 -29.66
CA ASN A 224 12.45 6.15 -28.91
C ASN A 224 11.63 7.22 -29.64
N LYS A 225 10.31 6.96 -29.72
CA LYS A 225 9.35 7.98 -30.19
C LYS A 225 9.05 8.98 -29.08
N GLU A 226 8.94 8.45 -27.85
CA GLU A 226 8.61 9.20 -26.64
C GLU A 226 9.86 9.51 -25.83
N GLN A 227 9.87 10.64 -25.11
CA GLN A 227 10.95 10.95 -24.18
C GLN A 227 10.88 10.00 -22.97
N LEU A 228 12.01 9.42 -22.61
CA LEU A 228 12.09 8.44 -21.52
C LEU A 228 12.97 8.95 -20.38
N PRO A 229 12.72 8.50 -19.13
CA PRO A 229 13.57 8.85 -18.00
C PRO A 229 14.89 8.05 -17.98
N GLY A 230 15.08 7.10 -18.88
CA GLY A 230 16.28 6.28 -19.05
C GLY A 230 16.00 5.09 -19.95
N ILE A 231 17.09 4.43 -20.37
CA ILE A 231 17.03 3.22 -21.21
C ILE A 231 17.86 2.09 -20.62
N SER A 232 17.45 0.86 -20.92
CA SER A 232 18.15 -0.37 -20.53
C SER A 232 18.60 -1.12 -21.77
N LEU A 233 19.62 -1.96 -21.61
CA LEU A 233 20.14 -2.83 -22.65
C LEU A 233 20.22 -4.25 -22.12
N ALA A 234 19.59 -5.22 -22.85
CA ALA A 234 19.79 -6.63 -22.60
C ALA A 234 20.28 -7.31 -23.89
N ILE A 235 21.27 -8.19 -23.78
CA ILE A 235 21.80 -8.99 -24.90
C ILE A 235 21.90 -10.44 -24.41
N GLY A 236 21.30 -11.38 -25.17
CA GLY A 236 21.31 -12.78 -24.78
C GLY A 236 20.78 -13.69 -25.87
N ASP A 237 20.89 -14.99 -25.62
CA ASP A 237 20.33 -16.03 -26.49
C ASP A 237 18.85 -16.26 -26.15
N TYR A 238 17.98 -15.48 -26.79
CA TYR A 238 16.55 -15.47 -26.54
C TYR A 238 15.75 -16.16 -27.66
N GLU A 239 14.64 -16.77 -27.27
CA GLU A 239 13.53 -17.13 -28.14
C GLU A 239 12.41 -16.12 -27.96
N LYS A 240 11.87 -15.61 -29.08
CA LYS A 240 10.83 -14.60 -29.09
C LYS A 240 9.46 -15.21 -29.35
N LYS A 241 8.47 -14.88 -28.50
CA LYS A 241 7.04 -15.01 -28.82
C LYS A 241 6.42 -13.61 -28.80
N SER A 242 5.46 -13.36 -29.67
CA SER A 242 4.85 -12.04 -29.72
C SER A 242 3.38 -12.10 -30.10
N ILE A 243 2.60 -11.17 -29.58
CA ILE A 243 1.18 -11.04 -29.82
C ILE A 243 0.81 -9.55 -29.90
N LEU A 244 -0.10 -9.21 -30.80
CA LEU A 244 -0.66 -7.87 -30.89
C LEU A 244 -1.94 -7.79 -30.04
N VAL A 245 -1.95 -6.87 -29.08
CA VAL A 245 -3.10 -6.61 -28.21
C VAL A 245 -3.50 -5.14 -28.38
N ASP A 246 -4.67 -4.92 -29.01
CA ASP A 246 -5.08 -3.59 -29.45
C ASP A 246 -3.98 -2.99 -30.37
N SER A 247 -3.38 -1.88 -30.01
CA SER A 247 -2.28 -1.26 -30.77
C SER A 247 -0.89 -1.51 -30.15
N VAL A 248 -0.80 -2.40 -29.14
CA VAL A 248 0.42 -2.67 -28.39
C VAL A 248 1.00 -4.02 -28.78
N GLN A 249 2.23 -4.03 -29.24
CA GLN A 249 2.98 -5.25 -29.49
C GLN A 249 3.53 -5.80 -28.18
N ILE A 250 2.98 -6.90 -27.68
CA ILE A 250 3.49 -7.62 -26.51
C ILE A 250 4.49 -8.67 -26.96
N GLU A 251 5.68 -8.63 -26.39
CA GLU A 251 6.80 -9.50 -26.74
C GLU A 251 7.32 -10.21 -25.50
N LEU A 252 7.44 -11.53 -25.56
CA LEU A 252 8.05 -12.37 -24.54
C LEU A 252 9.36 -12.93 -25.08
N TYR A 253 10.43 -12.73 -24.34
CA TYR A 253 11.77 -13.22 -24.64
C TYR A 253 12.24 -14.13 -23.52
N ASN A 254 12.26 -15.43 -23.78
CA ASN A 254 12.80 -16.45 -22.88
C ASN A 254 14.17 -16.88 -23.34
N PHE A 255 15.04 -17.28 -22.43
CA PHE A 255 16.26 -17.96 -22.84
C PHE A 255 15.95 -19.23 -23.63
N LYS A 256 16.78 -19.58 -24.59
CA LYS A 256 16.58 -20.77 -25.43
C LYS A 256 16.40 -22.02 -24.58
N GLY A 257 15.32 -22.75 -24.83
CA GLY A 257 14.96 -23.96 -24.08
C GLY A 257 14.24 -23.72 -22.76
N HIS A 258 13.87 -22.50 -22.42
CA HIS A 258 13.12 -22.16 -21.21
C HIS A 258 11.61 -22.04 -21.43
N ASP A 259 11.06 -22.80 -22.40
CA ASP A 259 9.61 -22.83 -22.64
C ASP A 259 8.92 -23.79 -21.67
N PHE A 260 8.71 -23.36 -20.43
CA PHE A 260 8.07 -24.15 -19.37
C PHE A 260 6.54 -23.98 -19.32
N TYR A 261 5.98 -23.08 -20.11
CA TYR A 261 4.56 -22.70 -20.06
C TYR A 261 3.72 -23.18 -21.25
N SER A 262 4.32 -23.44 -22.42
CA SER A 262 3.55 -23.86 -23.63
C SER A 262 2.78 -25.16 -23.44
N GLU A 263 3.34 -26.12 -22.69
CA GLU A 263 2.64 -27.37 -22.36
C GLU A 263 1.48 -27.18 -21.39
N VAL A 264 1.52 -26.13 -20.60
CA VAL A 264 0.48 -25.81 -19.61
C VAL A 264 -0.73 -25.14 -20.27
N PHE A 265 -0.51 -24.39 -21.34
CA PHE A 265 -1.51 -23.56 -22.01
C PHE A 265 -1.67 -23.93 -23.48
N PRO A 266 -2.08 -25.18 -23.84
CA PRO A 266 -2.17 -25.61 -25.23
C PRO A 266 -3.37 -25.03 -26.00
N ASN A 267 -4.42 -24.57 -25.33
CA ASN A 267 -5.71 -24.28 -25.95
C ASN A 267 -6.00 -22.76 -26.17
N ILE A 268 -5.17 -21.86 -25.63
CA ILE A 268 -5.53 -20.43 -25.62
C ILE A 268 -4.90 -19.60 -26.73
N SER A 269 -4.06 -20.16 -27.58
CA SER A 269 -3.29 -19.41 -28.60
C SER A 269 -4.14 -18.43 -29.42
N ASP A 270 -5.29 -18.86 -29.87
CA ASP A 270 -6.16 -18.09 -30.77
C ASP A 270 -7.01 -17.05 -30.04
N THR A 271 -7.27 -17.24 -28.75
CA THR A 271 -8.12 -16.36 -27.93
C THR A 271 -7.35 -15.40 -27.07
N LEU A 272 -6.04 -15.62 -26.92
CA LEU A 272 -5.19 -14.88 -25.98
C LEU A 272 -5.18 -13.36 -26.25
N SER A 273 -5.15 -12.93 -27.51
CA SER A 273 -5.11 -11.51 -27.88
C SER A 273 -6.36 -10.76 -27.40
N GLY A 274 -7.54 -11.28 -27.73
CA GLY A 274 -8.81 -10.67 -27.31
C GLY A 274 -8.95 -10.66 -25.79
N PHE A 275 -8.54 -11.74 -25.16
CA PHE A 275 -8.57 -11.85 -23.70
C PHE A 275 -7.65 -10.85 -22.99
N LEU A 276 -6.41 -10.69 -23.44
CA LEU A 276 -5.48 -9.69 -22.90
C LEU A 276 -5.96 -8.26 -23.19
N GLN A 277 -6.64 -8.04 -24.32
CA GLN A 277 -7.29 -6.77 -24.63
C GLN A 277 -8.37 -6.42 -23.60
N ASP A 278 -9.20 -7.40 -23.21
CA ASP A 278 -10.22 -7.20 -22.18
C ASP A 278 -9.60 -6.85 -20.82
N VAL A 279 -8.57 -7.58 -20.39
CA VAL A 279 -7.85 -7.32 -19.12
C VAL A 279 -7.23 -5.92 -19.14
N LYS A 280 -6.54 -5.55 -20.24
CA LYS A 280 -5.94 -4.22 -20.43
C LYS A 280 -7.00 -3.13 -20.40
N SER A 281 -8.08 -3.29 -21.16
CA SER A 281 -9.15 -2.28 -21.27
C SER A 281 -9.86 -2.07 -19.94
N GLU A 282 -10.14 -3.13 -19.19
CA GLU A 282 -10.73 -3.06 -17.86
C GLU A 282 -9.81 -2.31 -16.89
N TYR A 283 -8.51 -2.60 -16.91
CA TYR A 283 -7.52 -1.91 -16.09
C TYR A 283 -7.44 -0.42 -16.44
N GLU A 284 -7.34 -0.09 -17.73
CA GLU A 284 -7.23 1.28 -18.23
C GLU A 284 -8.48 2.12 -17.92
N LEU A 285 -9.66 1.51 -18.03
CA LEU A 285 -10.93 2.17 -17.68
C LEU A 285 -10.96 2.51 -16.18
N ARG A 286 -10.60 1.56 -15.32
CA ARG A 286 -10.57 1.78 -13.87
C ARG A 286 -9.55 2.84 -13.46
N LYS A 287 -8.38 2.84 -14.08
CA LYS A 287 -7.30 3.80 -13.76
C LYS A 287 -7.44 5.14 -14.50
N GLY A 288 -8.36 5.25 -15.47
CA GLY A 288 -8.54 6.46 -16.28
C GLY A 288 -7.32 6.80 -17.13
N ARG A 289 -6.50 5.80 -17.49
CA ARG A 289 -5.27 5.99 -18.25
C ARG A 289 -5.05 4.87 -19.24
N LYS A 290 -4.56 5.23 -20.42
CA LYS A 290 -4.15 4.27 -21.44
C LYS A 290 -2.66 3.98 -21.36
N TYR A 291 -2.27 2.78 -21.75
CA TYR A 291 -0.88 2.39 -21.90
C TYR A 291 -0.18 3.34 -22.88
N PRO A 292 0.93 3.98 -22.50
CA PRO A 292 1.46 5.09 -23.27
C PRO A 292 2.42 4.69 -24.39
N TYR A 293 2.82 3.43 -24.47
CA TYR A 293 3.82 2.96 -25.42
C TYR A 293 3.21 2.07 -26.51
N GLN A 294 3.97 1.82 -27.60
CA GLN A 294 3.52 0.96 -28.71
C GLN A 294 3.91 -0.50 -28.54
N LYS A 295 4.85 -0.79 -27.63
CA LYS A 295 5.29 -2.16 -27.33
C LYS A 295 5.41 -2.38 -25.84
N PHE A 296 5.40 -3.66 -25.47
CA PHE A 296 5.67 -4.14 -24.12
C PHE A 296 6.53 -5.39 -24.20
N ILE A 297 7.71 -5.35 -23.58
CA ILE A 297 8.67 -6.46 -23.57
C ILE A 297 8.68 -7.11 -22.18
N MET A 298 8.54 -8.43 -22.15
CA MET A 298 8.86 -9.28 -21.02
C MET A 298 10.15 -10.04 -21.35
N ALA A 299 11.21 -9.83 -20.62
CA ALA A 299 12.50 -10.46 -20.87
C ALA A 299 12.97 -11.27 -19.67
N GLU A 300 13.33 -12.53 -19.92
CA GLU A 300 13.91 -13.40 -18.90
C GLU A 300 15.33 -12.95 -18.56
N THR A 301 15.67 -13.02 -17.27
CA THR A 301 16.99 -12.64 -16.74
C THR A 301 17.49 -13.71 -15.78
N PRO A 302 18.81 -13.82 -15.57
CA PRO A 302 19.34 -14.76 -14.58
C PRO A 302 18.72 -14.55 -13.19
N ILE A 303 18.45 -15.64 -12.49
CA ILE A 303 17.78 -15.63 -11.17
C ILE A 303 18.48 -14.75 -10.12
N SER A 304 19.78 -14.51 -10.28
CA SER A 304 20.56 -13.63 -9.41
C SER A 304 20.34 -12.14 -9.69
N TYR A 305 19.67 -11.76 -10.81
CA TYR A 305 19.35 -10.37 -11.05
C TYR A 305 18.36 -9.86 -9.99
N THR A 306 18.73 -8.79 -9.33
CA THR A 306 17.96 -8.27 -8.21
C THR A 306 17.75 -6.76 -8.36
N GLY A 307 16.51 -6.31 -8.25
CA GLY A 307 16.15 -4.92 -8.04
C GLY A 307 15.37 -4.77 -6.73
N TYR A 308 15.37 -3.59 -6.20
CA TYR A 308 14.65 -3.26 -4.97
C TYR A 308 13.48 -2.34 -5.27
N VAL A 309 12.35 -2.63 -4.65
CA VAL A 309 11.22 -1.70 -4.69
C VAL A 309 11.51 -0.56 -3.72
N ARG A 310 11.52 0.64 -4.25
CA ARG A 310 11.67 1.85 -3.45
C ARG A 310 10.32 2.50 -3.27
N ASN A 311 9.87 2.66 -2.04
CA ASN A 311 8.57 3.27 -1.73
C ASN A 311 8.45 4.69 -2.31
N TRP A 312 9.52 5.46 -2.23
CA TRP A 312 9.60 6.82 -2.76
C TRP A 312 9.78 6.89 -4.28
N LYS A 313 10.12 5.80 -4.94
CA LYS A 313 10.21 5.73 -6.40
C LYS A 313 8.98 5.07 -7.03
N GLY A 314 8.30 4.24 -6.25
CA GLY A 314 7.08 3.55 -6.64
C GLY A 314 7.28 2.44 -7.67
N ASN A 315 8.53 2.01 -7.90
CA ASN A 315 8.90 0.94 -8.83
C ASN A 315 10.22 0.28 -8.42
N SER A 316 10.56 -0.81 -9.09
CA SER A 316 11.88 -1.44 -9.03
C SER A 316 12.55 -1.44 -10.39
N GLU A 317 13.84 -1.76 -10.44
CA GLU A 317 14.57 -1.86 -11.70
C GLU A 317 14.18 -3.08 -12.56
N GLN A 318 13.39 -4.02 -12.02
CA GLN A 318 12.76 -5.06 -12.83
C GLN A 318 11.74 -4.48 -13.81
N THR A 319 11.11 -3.36 -13.49
CA THR A 319 10.17 -2.66 -14.36
C THR A 319 10.84 -1.41 -14.92
N GLN A 320 10.97 -1.34 -16.23
CA GLN A 320 11.56 -0.25 -17.02
C GLN A 320 10.50 0.33 -17.96
N PRO A 321 10.70 1.51 -18.57
CA PRO A 321 9.84 1.92 -19.66
C PRO A 321 9.77 0.83 -20.75
N GLU A 322 8.58 0.48 -21.21
CA GLU A 322 8.30 -0.56 -22.22
C GLU A 322 8.75 -1.99 -21.86
N MET A 323 9.40 -2.23 -20.72
CA MET A 323 10.08 -3.51 -20.44
C MET A 323 9.92 -3.96 -18.99
N VAL A 324 9.77 -5.28 -18.79
CA VAL A 324 9.88 -5.93 -17.48
C VAL A 324 10.85 -7.10 -17.53
N PHE A 325 11.72 -7.20 -16.53
CA PHE A 325 12.70 -8.27 -16.39
C PHE A 325 12.16 -9.33 -15.43
N LEU A 326 11.94 -10.54 -15.95
CA LEU A 326 11.40 -11.67 -15.20
C LEU A 326 12.51 -12.66 -14.85
N PRO A 327 12.47 -13.35 -13.70
CA PRO A 327 13.49 -14.33 -13.32
C PRO A 327 13.36 -15.60 -14.17
N GLU A 328 14.48 -16.28 -14.37
CA GLU A 328 14.56 -17.59 -15.05
C GLU A 328 13.47 -18.55 -14.57
N PHE A 329 12.76 -19.17 -15.54
CA PHE A 329 11.65 -20.10 -15.29
C PHE A 329 10.57 -19.54 -14.37
N ALA A 330 10.45 -18.22 -14.25
CA ALA A 330 9.54 -17.54 -13.31
C ALA A 330 9.70 -18.00 -11.84
N THR A 331 10.86 -18.53 -11.45
CA THR A 331 11.09 -19.27 -10.20
C THR A 331 10.80 -18.48 -8.92
N THR A 332 10.96 -17.18 -8.92
CA THR A 332 10.71 -16.32 -7.75
C THR A 332 9.45 -15.46 -7.91
N LEU A 333 8.67 -15.65 -8.98
CA LEU A 333 7.42 -14.94 -9.17
C LEU A 333 6.31 -15.51 -8.29
N PRO A 334 5.49 -14.67 -7.67
CA PRO A 334 4.27 -15.12 -7.01
C PRO A 334 3.35 -15.82 -8.04
N SER A 335 2.67 -16.87 -7.64
CA SER A 335 1.69 -17.58 -8.49
C SER A 335 2.25 -18.12 -9.82
N SER A 336 3.55 -18.39 -9.91
CA SER A 336 4.20 -18.90 -11.12
C SER A 336 4.05 -20.41 -11.34
N ASN A 337 3.55 -21.16 -10.37
CA ASN A 337 3.22 -22.56 -10.55
C ASN A 337 1.90 -22.72 -11.33
N PHE A 338 1.96 -22.43 -12.62
CA PHE A 338 0.79 -22.45 -13.51
C PHE A 338 0.10 -23.82 -13.57
N LYS A 339 0.86 -24.91 -13.50
CA LYS A 339 0.31 -26.27 -13.49
C LYS A 339 -0.57 -26.50 -12.27
N PHE A 340 -0.06 -26.17 -11.08
CA PHE A 340 -0.83 -26.28 -9.84
C PHE A 340 -2.04 -25.34 -9.83
N ALA A 341 -1.88 -24.11 -10.33
CA ALA A 341 -2.99 -23.17 -10.45
C ALA A 341 -4.09 -23.70 -11.38
N LYS A 342 -3.72 -24.28 -12.53
CA LYS A 342 -4.64 -24.92 -13.48
C LYS A 342 -5.41 -26.09 -12.82
N GLU A 343 -4.70 -27.01 -12.16
CA GLU A 343 -5.31 -28.13 -11.42
C GLU A 343 -6.29 -27.65 -10.35
N ARG A 344 -5.92 -26.67 -9.56
CA ARG A 344 -6.77 -26.10 -8.50
C ARG A 344 -8.05 -25.46 -9.04
N ILE A 345 -7.96 -24.68 -10.10
CA ILE A 345 -9.13 -24.03 -10.73
C ILE A 345 -10.05 -25.07 -11.35
N ALA A 346 -9.49 -26.09 -12.00
CA ALA A 346 -10.25 -27.20 -12.56
C ALA A 346 -10.98 -28.01 -11.46
N ASP A 347 -10.35 -28.25 -10.32
CA ASP A 347 -10.97 -28.93 -9.19
C ASP A 347 -12.12 -28.13 -8.58
N TRP A 348 -12.00 -26.82 -8.49
CA TRP A 348 -13.08 -25.97 -8.05
C TRP A 348 -14.28 -26.00 -9.00
N GLY A 349 -14.02 -25.99 -10.33
CA GLY A 349 -15.06 -26.13 -11.33
C GLY A 349 -15.79 -27.47 -11.25
N ARG A 350 -15.07 -28.56 -10.97
CA ARG A 350 -15.66 -29.90 -10.78
C ARG A 350 -16.50 -30.05 -9.52
N ASN A 351 -16.13 -29.35 -8.46
CA ASN A 351 -16.79 -29.42 -7.18
C ASN A 351 -17.89 -28.34 -6.99
N ASP A 352 -18.23 -27.57 -8.04
CA ASP A 352 -19.35 -26.62 -7.96
C ASP A 352 -20.67 -27.40 -7.89
N PRO A 353 -21.43 -27.30 -6.79
CA PRO A 353 -22.71 -28.01 -6.62
C PRO A 353 -23.76 -27.66 -7.67
N ARG A 354 -23.50 -26.68 -8.54
CA ARG A 354 -24.40 -26.19 -9.59
C ARG A 354 -24.20 -26.89 -10.95
N GLY A 355 -23.28 -27.86 -11.04
CA GLY A 355 -23.26 -28.85 -12.10
C GLY A 355 -22.83 -28.37 -13.49
N GLY A 356 -21.89 -27.44 -13.58
CA GLY A 356 -21.28 -27.04 -14.86
C GLY A 356 -19.77 -27.06 -14.72
N GLY A 357 -19.09 -28.12 -15.16
CA GLY A 357 -17.63 -28.12 -15.25
C GLY A 357 -17.14 -26.93 -16.11
N MET A 358 -16.03 -26.32 -15.70
CA MET A 358 -15.40 -25.26 -16.45
C MET A 358 -14.67 -25.89 -17.67
N GLU A 359 -14.82 -25.34 -18.86
CA GLU A 359 -14.07 -25.79 -20.03
C GLU A 359 -12.56 -25.55 -19.80
N GLU A 360 -11.71 -26.40 -20.41
CA GLU A 360 -10.27 -26.33 -20.19
C GLU A 360 -9.69 -24.96 -20.59
N ILE A 361 -10.19 -24.38 -21.67
CA ILE A 361 -9.81 -23.03 -22.13
C ILE A 361 -10.15 -21.96 -21.11
N ASP A 362 -11.31 -22.07 -20.43
CA ASP A 362 -11.71 -21.13 -19.40
C ASP A 362 -10.81 -21.23 -18.16
N VAL A 363 -10.36 -22.44 -17.83
CA VAL A 363 -9.39 -22.69 -16.76
C VAL A 363 -8.06 -22.01 -17.08
N GLU A 364 -7.55 -22.22 -18.29
CA GLU A 364 -6.30 -21.60 -18.76
C GLU A 364 -6.38 -20.07 -18.76
N MET A 365 -7.47 -19.50 -19.28
CA MET A 365 -7.71 -18.06 -19.26
C MET A 365 -7.77 -17.48 -17.83
N ASN A 366 -8.39 -18.19 -16.90
CA ASN A 366 -8.44 -17.75 -15.50
C ASN A 366 -7.06 -17.75 -14.83
N VAL A 367 -6.23 -18.75 -15.13
CA VAL A 367 -4.84 -18.79 -14.62
C VAL A 367 -4.05 -17.58 -15.11
N ILE A 368 -4.12 -17.27 -16.40
CA ILE A 368 -3.41 -16.12 -16.98
C ILE A 368 -3.98 -14.79 -16.45
N ARG A 369 -5.31 -14.69 -16.29
CA ARG A 369 -5.95 -13.51 -15.72
C ARG A 369 -5.45 -13.24 -14.30
N ASP A 370 -5.42 -14.28 -13.49
CA ASP A 370 -4.92 -14.18 -12.11
C ASP A 370 -3.46 -13.76 -12.07
N PHE A 371 -2.62 -14.34 -12.92
CA PHE A 371 -1.22 -13.95 -13.04
C PHE A 371 -1.06 -12.49 -13.48
N ALA A 372 -1.73 -12.08 -14.57
CA ALA A 372 -1.67 -10.71 -15.08
C ALA A 372 -2.11 -9.70 -14.02
N ARG A 373 -3.24 -9.96 -13.36
CA ARG A 373 -3.79 -9.05 -12.34
C ARG A 373 -2.92 -8.96 -11.09
N ARG A 374 -2.45 -10.09 -10.56
CA ARG A 374 -1.70 -10.12 -9.29
C ARG A 374 -0.25 -9.71 -9.47
N VAL A 375 0.41 -10.21 -10.50
CA VAL A 375 1.86 -10.01 -10.68
C VAL A 375 2.15 -8.75 -11.49
N LEU A 376 1.49 -8.58 -12.63
CA LEU A 376 1.81 -7.49 -13.54
C LEU A 376 1.05 -6.20 -13.21
N LEU A 377 -0.20 -6.28 -12.78
CA LEU A 377 -1.03 -5.10 -12.51
C LEU A 377 -1.18 -4.77 -11.03
N SER A 378 -0.62 -5.58 -10.14
CA SER A 378 -0.69 -5.43 -8.67
C SER A 378 -2.12 -5.20 -8.17
N GLU A 379 -3.10 -5.84 -8.82
CA GLU A 379 -4.48 -5.78 -8.38
C GLU A 379 -4.68 -6.74 -7.22
N GLU A 380 -5.12 -6.21 -6.09
CA GLU A 380 -5.60 -7.04 -5.00
C GLU A 380 -6.91 -7.70 -5.43
N THR A 381 -6.83 -8.93 -5.91
CA THR A 381 -8.04 -9.71 -6.17
C THR A 381 -8.57 -10.21 -4.82
N PHE A 382 -9.86 -10.09 -4.61
CA PHE A 382 -10.61 -10.59 -3.44
C PHE A 382 -10.59 -12.12 -3.30
N GLN A 383 -10.08 -12.82 -4.31
CA GLN A 383 -9.90 -14.25 -4.27
C GLN A 383 -8.55 -14.56 -3.64
N GLU A 384 -8.62 -14.75 -2.31
CA GLU A 384 -7.90 -15.79 -1.60
C GLU A 384 -6.50 -16.06 -2.17
N ASP A 385 -5.54 -15.43 -1.58
CA ASP A 385 -4.26 -16.10 -1.47
C ASP A 385 -4.55 -17.50 -0.92
N GLY A 386 -4.30 -18.55 -1.71
CA GLY A 386 -4.29 -19.91 -1.20
C GLY A 386 -3.26 -20.06 -0.07
N ASN A 387 -2.35 -19.11 0.06
CA ASN A 387 -1.50 -18.83 1.20
C ASN A 387 -2.24 -18.19 2.38
N THR A 388 -3.43 -17.60 2.22
CA THR A 388 -4.19 -17.05 3.35
C THR A 388 -4.43 -18.12 4.41
N PHE A 389 -4.68 -19.36 3.99
CA PHE A 389 -4.84 -20.48 4.93
C PHE A 389 -3.50 -20.88 5.58
N VAL A 390 -2.39 -20.86 4.84
CA VAL A 390 -1.06 -21.17 5.36
C VAL A 390 -0.54 -20.02 6.24
N ASN A 391 -0.73 -18.77 5.83
CA ASN A 391 -0.39 -17.58 6.62
C ASN A 391 -1.26 -17.45 7.87
N MET A 392 -2.50 -17.93 7.82
CA MET A 392 -3.40 -18.05 8.97
C MET A 392 -2.85 -18.99 10.04
N PHE A 393 -2.12 -20.02 9.65
CA PHE A 393 -1.47 -20.96 10.60
C PHE A 393 -0.08 -20.52 11.06
N SER A 394 0.63 -19.69 10.27
CA SER A 394 1.96 -19.21 10.63
C SER A 394 1.97 -17.99 11.55
N GLY A 395 0.82 -17.37 11.79
CA GLY A 395 0.73 -16.15 12.60
C GLY A 395 1.27 -14.88 11.90
N GLU A 396 1.74 -15.01 10.67
CA GLU A 396 2.19 -13.90 9.83
C GLU A 396 1.04 -13.33 9.01
N TRP A 397 0.03 -12.81 9.70
CA TRP A 397 -0.98 -11.97 9.10
C TRP A 397 -0.49 -10.52 9.00
N SER A 398 0.63 -10.31 8.38
CA SER A 398 0.96 -8.98 7.89
C SER A 398 0.11 -8.76 6.64
N GLY A 399 -0.95 -7.99 6.75
CA GLY A 399 -1.69 -7.44 5.63
C GLY A 399 -0.89 -6.41 4.84
N THR A 400 0.40 -6.60 4.77
CA THR A 400 1.32 -5.85 3.94
C THR A 400 1.15 -6.37 2.53
N SER A 401 0.56 -5.58 1.66
CA SER A 401 0.78 -5.76 0.23
C SER A 401 2.29 -5.66 0.03
N LYS A 402 2.97 -6.81 -0.04
CA LYS A 402 4.40 -6.84 -0.38
C LYS A 402 4.54 -6.05 -1.66
N LEU A 403 5.38 -5.03 -1.62
CA LEU A 403 5.65 -4.20 -2.77
C LEU A 403 6.07 -5.09 -3.94
N ASN A 404 5.33 -5.00 -5.04
CA ASN A 404 5.55 -5.88 -6.17
C ASN A 404 6.64 -5.33 -7.08
N LYS A 405 7.70 -6.10 -7.28
CA LYS A 405 8.84 -5.73 -8.14
C LYS A 405 8.46 -5.61 -9.63
N TYR A 406 7.41 -6.29 -10.05
CA TYR A 406 7.01 -6.44 -11.45
C TYR A 406 5.78 -5.60 -11.81
N ASP A 407 5.43 -4.64 -10.97
CA ASP A 407 4.24 -3.80 -11.12
C ASP A 407 4.31 -2.90 -12.36
N LEU A 408 3.55 -3.25 -13.39
CA LEU A 408 3.43 -2.49 -14.64
C LEU A 408 2.73 -1.14 -14.47
N SER A 409 2.08 -0.89 -13.34
CA SER A 409 1.46 0.42 -13.09
C SER A 409 2.47 1.56 -13.21
N SER A 410 3.76 1.29 -12.98
CA SER A 410 4.84 2.25 -13.19
C SER A 410 4.90 2.78 -14.62
N MET A 411 4.58 1.97 -15.62
CA MET A 411 4.57 2.39 -17.03
C MET A 411 3.43 3.36 -17.34
N TYR A 412 2.30 3.20 -16.64
CA TYR A 412 1.15 4.10 -16.77
C TYR A 412 1.34 5.42 -16.00
N PHE A 413 2.11 5.40 -14.93
CA PHE A 413 2.25 6.53 -14.01
C PHE A 413 3.68 7.07 -13.94
N ASN A 414 4.58 6.33 -13.34
CA ASN A 414 5.91 6.84 -12.97
C ASN A 414 6.82 7.08 -14.17
N TYR A 415 6.70 6.28 -15.24
CA TYR A 415 7.45 6.45 -16.48
C TYR A 415 6.72 7.27 -17.53
N ALA A 416 5.43 7.55 -17.34
CA ALA A 416 4.63 8.37 -18.25
C ALA A 416 4.61 9.86 -17.89
N GLY A 417 5.18 10.26 -16.75
CA GLY A 417 5.25 11.64 -16.32
C GLY A 417 5.55 11.77 -14.83
N SER A 418 5.86 12.97 -14.38
CA SER A 418 6.17 13.25 -12.97
C SER A 418 5.74 14.67 -12.60
N ILE A 419 5.28 14.85 -11.36
CA ILE A 419 4.95 16.16 -10.78
C ILE A 419 5.97 16.47 -9.69
N TYR A 420 6.90 17.34 -9.97
CA TYR A 420 7.96 17.70 -9.04
C TYR A 420 7.59 18.90 -8.17
N SER A 421 7.96 18.87 -6.90
CA SER A 421 7.93 20.03 -6.02
C SER A 421 9.20 20.09 -5.17
N GLN A 422 9.84 21.25 -5.14
CA GLN A 422 10.96 21.48 -4.24
C GLN A 422 10.48 21.65 -2.78
N ASN A 423 9.32 22.27 -2.58
CA ASN A 423 8.78 22.54 -1.25
C ASN A 423 8.05 21.33 -0.63
N PHE A 424 7.57 20.43 -1.46
CA PHE A 424 6.85 19.23 -1.04
C PHE A 424 7.46 18.01 -1.73
N PRO A 425 8.65 17.58 -1.31
CA PRO A 425 9.27 16.37 -1.83
C PRO A 425 8.31 15.18 -1.76
N ILE A 426 8.42 14.24 -2.69
CA ILE A 426 7.57 13.02 -2.78
C ILE A 426 6.10 13.26 -3.18
N ILE A 427 5.71 14.50 -3.44
CA ILE A 427 4.31 14.82 -3.84
C ILE A 427 3.89 14.04 -5.11
N ASP A 428 4.82 13.79 -6.02
CA ASP A 428 4.59 13.02 -7.25
C ASP A 428 4.19 11.56 -6.93
N ILE A 429 4.86 10.93 -5.98
CA ILE A 429 4.57 9.55 -5.57
C ILE A 429 3.24 9.47 -4.82
N VAL A 430 2.98 10.42 -3.92
CA VAL A 430 1.70 10.49 -3.22
C VAL A 430 0.54 10.69 -4.20
N MET A 431 0.69 11.56 -5.18
CA MET A 431 -0.32 11.77 -6.21
C MET A 431 -0.50 10.55 -7.11
N ASN A 432 0.58 9.90 -7.52
CA ASN A 432 0.50 8.65 -8.26
C ASN A 432 -0.19 7.54 -7.44
N THR A 433 0.13 7.43 -6.15
CA THR A 433 -0.51 6.47 -5.24
C THR A 433 -2.00 6.78 -5.11
N MET A 434 -2.38 8.04 -4.97
CA MET A 434 -3.76 8.51 -4.94
C MET A 434 -4.55 8.11 -6.19
N LEU A 435 -3.93 8.27 -7.38
CA LEU A 435 -4.55 7.94 -8.66
C LEU A 435 -4.63 6.43 -8.92
N LYS A 436 -3.67 5.65 -8.40
CA LYS A 436 -3.66 4.19 -8.50
C LYS A 436 -4.74 3.52 -7.66
N GLN A 437 -5.10 4.10 -6.51
CA GLN A 437 -6.06 3.52 -5.60
C GLN A 437 -7.49 3.68 -6.10
N GLU A 438 -8.25 2.60 -5.99
CA GLU A 438 -9.69 2.63 -6.23
C GLU A 438 -10.43 3.32 -5.08
N GLU A 439 -11.59 3.90 -5.39
CA GLU A 439 -12.41 4.58 -4.38
C GLU A 439 -13.05 3.63 -3.38
N SER A 440 -13.28 2.38 -3.77
CA SER A 440 -13.90 1.39 -2.91
C SER A 440 -12.86 0.55 -2.17
N THR A 441 -12.82 0.74 -0.86
CA THR A 441 -12.07 -0.12 0.06
C THR A 441 -12.95 -1.22 0.68
N GLN A 442 -14.16 -1.44 0.15
CA GLN A 442 -15.20 -2.29 0.75
C GLN A 442 -14.76 -3.72 1.06
N GLY A 443 -13.83 -4.27 0.33
CA GLY A 443 -13.41 -5.64 0.53
C GLY A 443 -12.37 -5.88 1.60
N ARG A 444 -11.62 -4.87 1.99
CA ARG A 444 -10.52 -5.00 2.95
C ARG A 444 -10.99 -5.12 4.41
N HIS A 445 -12.21 -4.70 4.72
CA HIS A 445 -12.69 -4.58 6.09
C HIS A 445 -12.93 -5.92 6.79
N PHE A 446 -13.37 -6.96 6.07
CA PHE A 446 -13.67 -8.24 6.69
C PHE A 446 -12.44 -8.92 7.31
N PHE A 447 -11.30 -8.92 6.61
CA PHE A 447 -10.06 -9.51 7.13
C PHE A 447 -9.36 -8.64 8.18
N ARG A 448 -9.58 -7.32 8.16
CA ARG A 448 -9.09 -6.40 9.19
C ARG A 448 -9.74 -6.59 10.56
N MET A 449 -10.87 -7.26 10.63
CA MET A 449 -11.52 -7.58 11.91
C MET A 449 -10.64 -8.48 12.81
N PHE A 450 -9.63 -9.14 12.24
CA PHE A 450 -8.77 -10.08 12.97
C PHE A 450 -7.37 -9.56 13.23
N ASN A 451 -7.01 -8.45 12.59
CA ASN A 451 -5.68 -7.92 12.68
C ASN A 451 -5.64 -6.87 13.80
N GLY A 452 -4.71 -7.02 14.72
CA GLY A 452 -4.34 -5.95 15.65
C GLY A 452 -3.89 -4.71 14.90
N MET A 453 -2.95 -3.95 15.39
CA MET A 453 -2.44 -2.79 14.67
C MET A 453 -1.73 -3.20 13.37
N GLY A 454 -2.34 -2.89 12.23
CA GLY A 454 -1.72 -2.99 10.91
C GLY A 454 -0.76 -1.82 10.64
N ASP A 455 0.00 -1.90 9.55
CA ASP A 455 0.97 -0.86 9.19
C ASP A 455 0.28 0.47 8.85
N ASP A 456 -0.94 0.44 8.33
CA ASP A 456 -1.78 1.63 8.12
C ASP A 456 -2.15 2.33 9.44
N GLN A 457 -2.42 1.56 10.49
CA GLN A 457 -2.73 2.12 11.81
C GLN A 457 -1.47 2.61 12.52
N ARG A 458 -0.33 1.93 12.35
CA ARG A 458 0.98 2.40 12.80
C ARG A 458 1.37 3.70 12.10
N ALA A 459 1.10 3.80 10.79
CA ALA A 459 1.32 5.03 10.01
C ALA A 459 0.45 6.19 10.51
N ALA A 460 -0.84 5.95 10.78
CA ALA A 460 -1.73 6.95 11.35
C ALA A 460 -1.31 7.37 12.77
N ALA A 461 -0.90 6.40 13.60
CA ALA A 461 -0.40 6.68 14.94
C ALA A 461 0.91 7.49 14.94
N TYR A 462 1.81 7.21 13.99
CA TYR A 462 3.04 7.99 13.81
C TYR A 462 2.73 9.45 13.47
N LEU A 463 1.76 9.69 12.59
CA LEU A 463 1.32 11.03 12.19
C LEU A 463 0.62 11.81 13.33
N ASN A 464 0.27 11.14 14.43
CA ASN A 464 -0.20 11.79 15.64
C ASN A 464 0.97 12.10 16.59
N GLY A 465 1.82 13.03 16.21
CA GLY A 465 3.01 13.46 16.94
C GLY A 465 4.15 13.90 16.04
N LYS A 466 4.22 13.38 14.81
CA LYS A 466 5.19 13.76 13.79
C LYS A 466 4.52 14.13 12.49
N SER A 467 5.06 15.10 11.76
CA SER A 467 4.55 15.51 10.46
C SER A 467 4.95 14.51 9.35
N PHE A 468 4.27 14.60 8.20
CA PHE A 468 4.67 13.86 7.02
C PHE A 468 6.06 14.31 6.52
N GLU A 469 6.39 15.59 6.61
CA GLU A 469 7.73 16.13 6.36
C GLU A 469 8.79 15.43 7.20
N GLN A 470 8.52 15.25 8.51
CA GLN A 470 9.42 14.54 9.41
C GLN A 470 9.52 13.05 9.09
N ALA A 471 8.40 12.42 8.71
CA ALA A 471 8.37 11.01 8.33
C ALA A 471 9.23 10.72 7.10
N VAL A 472 9.22 11.62 6.13
CA VAL A 472 10.03 11.53 4.92
C VAL A 472 11.53 11.51 5.23
N LEU A 473 11.95 12.14 6.33
CA LEU A 473 13.34 12.19 6.80
C LEU A 473 13.71 11.12 7.84
N ASP A 474 12.74 10.33 8.29
CA ASP A 474 12.93 9.36 9.38
C ASP A 474 13.38 7.99 8.85
N ASN A 475 14.67 7.76 8.82
CA ASN A 475 15.27 6.49 8.39
C ASN A 475 15.00 5.30 9.35
N THR A 476 14.33 5.54 10.48
CA THR A 476 13.96 4.49 11.44
C THR A 476 12.59 3.87 11.15
N LEU A 477 11.80 4.50 10.28
CA LEU A 477 10.53 3.95 9.83
C LEU A 477 10.75 2.73 8.95
N SER A 478 9.96 1.67 9.20
CA SER A 478 9.96 0.53 8.28
C SER A 478 9.39 0.95 6.92
N THR A 479 9.86 0.27 5.88
CA THR A 479 9.44 0.48 4.50
C THR A 479 7.93 0.33 4.33
N GLU A 480 7.33 -0.64 5.04
CA GLU A 480 5.90 -0.94 4.99
C GLU A 480 5.07 0.18 5.62
N VAL A 481 5.45 0.64 6.82
CA VAL A 481 4.76 1.75 7.51
C VAL A 481 4.85 3.02 6.68
N PHE A 482 6.01 3.33 6.11
CA PHE A 482 6.17 4.51 5.25
C PHE A 482 5.32 4.42 3.97
N TYR A 483 5.25 3.24 3.35
CA TYR A 483 4.40 3.02 2.17
C TYR A 483 2.91 3.19 2.49
N GLU A 484 2.44 2.62 3.60
CA GLU A 484 1.06 2.83 4.05
C GLU A 484 0.79 4.30 4.38
N MET A 485 1.77 5.02 4.93
CA MET A 485 1.65 6.46 5.17
C MET A 485 1.45 7.26 3.89
N MET A 486 2.20 6.95 2.82
CA MET A 486 2.00 7.59 1.52
C MET A 486 0.60 7.32 0.97
N LYS A 487 0.09 6.08 1.13
CA LYS A 487 -1.28 5.71 0.71
C LYS A 487 -2.32 6.49 1.50
N LEU A 488 -2.18 6.55 2.82
CA LEU A 488 -3.09 7.31 3.68
C LEU A 488 -3.10 8.80 3.34
N LYS A 489 -1.92 9.38 3.14
CA LYS A 489 -1.80 10.79 2.73
C LYS A 489 -2.40 11.07 1.36
N GLY A 490 -2.23 10.14 0.40
CA GLY A 490 -2.84 10.22 -0.93
C GLY A 490 -4.35 10.13 -0.87
N VAL A 491 -4.90 9.17 -0.12
CA VAL A 491 -6.35 9.02 0.10
C VAL A 491 -6.93 10.24 0.80
N TYR A 492 -6.26 10.74 1.83
CA TYR A 492 -6.69 11.94 2.55
C TYR A 492 -6.76 13.17 1.62
N LEU A 493 -5.73 13.38 0.79
CA LEU A 493 -5.71 14.46 -0.21
C LEU A 493 -6.87 14.34 -1.20
N ARG A 494 -7.09 13.14 -1.74
CA ARG A 494 -8.22 12.88 -2.64
C ARG A 494 -9.56 13.17 -1.97
N ASN A 495 -9.77 12.67 -0.77
CA ASN A 495 -11.01 12.83 -0.04
C ASN A 495 -11.27 14.30 0.33
N TYR A 496 -10.21 15.05 0.64
CA TYR A 496 -10.28 16.49 0.85
C TYR A 496 -10.71 17.23 -0.43
N ILE A 497 -10.14 16.87 -1.58
CA ILE A 497 -10.54 17.44 -2.88
C ILE A 497 -12.00 17.05 -3.19
N ASN A 498 -12.35 15.78 -3.02
CA ASN A 498 -13.69 15.24 -3.30
C ASN A 498 -14.76 15.72 -2.31
N SER A 499 -14.40 16.35 -1.20
CA SER A 499 -15.36 17.05 -0.34
C SER A 499 -15.89 18.36 -0.95
N ARG A 500 -15.20 18.89 -2.00
CA ARG A 500 -15.53 20.15 -2.69
C ARG A 500 -15.85 19.96 -4.17
N LEU A 501 -15.30 18.92 -4.78
CA LEU A 501 -15.47 18.60 -6.20
C LEU A 501 -16.06 17.19 -6.32
N SER A 502 -16.77 16.91 -7.41
CA SER A 502 -17.11 15.53 -7.68
C SER A 502 -15.86 14.70 -8.02
N SER A 503 -15.86 13.44 -7.64
CA SER A 503 -14.77 12.52 -7.94
C SER A 503 -14.48 12.41 -9.45
N ASN A 504 -15.52 12.44 -10.28
CA ASN A 504 -15.38 12.38 -11.73
C ASN A 504 -14.70 13.62 -12.31
N GLU A 505 -15.08 14.82 -11.85
CA GLU A 505 -14.44 16.08 -12.33
C GLU A 505 -12.95 16.10 -12.01
N PHE A 506 -12.58 15.64 -10.81
CA PHE A 506 -11.16 15.55 -10.44
C PHE A 506 -10.40 14.51 -11.27
N LYS A 507 -11.00 13.32 -11.47
CA LYS A 507 -10.40 12.27 -12.30
C LYS A 507 -10.19 12.73 -13.75
N GLU A 508 -11.20 13.33 -14.35
CA GLU A 508 -11.13 13.88 -15.71
C GLU A 508 -10.04 14.95 -15.83
N PHE A 509 -9.99 15.88 -14.88
CA PHE A 509 -8.94 16.89 -14.84
C PHE A 509 -7.54 16.27 -14.77
N MET A 510 -7.33 15.31 -13.88
CA MET A 510 -6.02 14.66 -13.75
C MET A 510 -5.66 13.85 -15.00
N ALA A 511 -6.64 13.18 -15.62
CA ALA A 511 -6.42 12.45 -16.87
C ALA A 511 -5.99 13.39 -18.01
N GLU A 512 -6.70 14.53 -18.18
CA GLU A 512 -6.37 15.58 -19.17
C GLU A 512 -4.99 16.20 -18.89
N PHE A 513 -4.71 16.56 -17.64
CA PHE A 513 -3.44 17.15 -17.23
C PHE A 513 -2.28 16.22 -17.51
N MET A 514 -2.37 14.97 -17.09
CA MET A 514 -1.32 13.99 -17.30
C MET A 514 -1.13 13.59 -18.76
N LYS A 515 -2.19 13.66 -19.58
CA LYS A 515 -2.09 13.48 -21.04
C LYS A 515 -1.37 14.66 -21.69
N LYS A 516 -1.70 15.89 -21.29
CA LYS A 516 -1.10 17.12 -21.81
C LYS A 516 0.41 17.21 -21.52
N TYR A 517 0.81 16.74 -20.35
CA TYR A 517 2.21 16.77 -19.89
C TYR A 517 2.86 15.37 -19.86
N GLN A 518 2.40 14.50 -20.74
CA GLN A 518 2.95 13.15 -20.86
C GLN A 518 4.45 13.22 -21.23
N PHE A 519 5.23 12.30 -20.64
CA PHE A 519 6.67 12.21 -20.83
C PHE A 519 7.45 13.49 -20.45
N GLN A 520 6.98 14.18 -19.43
CA GLN A 520 7.62 15.37 -18.90
C GLN A 520 7.62 15.36 -17.37
N GLU A 521 8.59 16.06 -16.81
CA GLU A 521 8.55 16.46 -15.41
C GLU A 521 7.95 17.87 -15.31
N VAL A 522 6.85 18.00 -14.56
CA VAL A 522 6.10 19.24 -14.42
C VAL A 522 6.17 19.72 -12.97
N ASN A 523 6.41 21.02 -12.77
CA ASN A 523 6.37 21.60 -11.43
C ASN A 523 4.94 21.60 -10.87
N PHE A 524 4.79 21.25 -9.59
CA PHE A 524 3.53 21.26 -8.86
C PHE A 524 2.80 22.63 -8.95
N THR A 525 3.55 23.73 -9.00
CA THR A 525 2.99 25.07 -9.19
C THR A 525 2.19 25.17 -10.50
N ARG A 526 2.62 24.49 -11.55
CA ARG A 526 1.89 24.44 -12.82
C ARG A 526 0.58 23.69 -12.69
N LEU A 527 0.60 22.54 -12.03
CA LEU A 527 -0.61 21.79 -11.73
C LEU A 527 -1.60 22.66 -10.96
N ASN A 528 -1.15 23.30 -9.88
CA ASN A 528 -1.99 24.14 -9.04
C ASN A 528 -2.58 25.32 -9.84
N SER A 529 -1.81 25.96 -10.72
CA SER A 529 -2.30 27.06 -11.56
C SER A 529 -3.40 26.62 -12.52
N GLU A 530 -3.29 25.42 -13.12
CA GLU A 530 -4.34 24.87 -13.98
C GLU A 530 -5.56 24.42 -13.18
N PHE A 531 -5.35 23.90 -11.98
CA PHE A 531 -6.40 23.52 -11.05
C PHE A 531 -7.23 24.73 -10.61
N ILE A 532 -6.59 25.83 -10.20
CA ILE A 532 -7.24 27.09 -9.86
C ILE A 532 -8.07 27.61 -11.04
N ARG A 533 -7.51 27.59 -12.26
CA ARG A 533 -8.20 28.05 -13.47
C ARG A 533 -9.49 27.27 -13.76
N LYS A 534 -9.49 25.93 -13.51
CA LYS A 534 -10.66 25.07 -13.79
C LYS A 534 -11.68 25.09 -12.66
N PHE A 535 -11.23 25.05 -11.42
CA PHE A 535 -12.09 24.81 -10.26
C PHE A 535 -12.22 26.00 -9.29
N HIS A 536 -11.49 27.09 -9.50
CA HIS A 536 -11.41 28.23 -8.58
C HIS A 536 -11.03 27.82 -7.16
N PHE A 537 -10.28 26.73 -7.02
CA PHE A 537 -9.77 26.15 -5.78
C PHE A 537 -8.25 26.06 -5.80
N ASN A 538 -7.61 26.59 -4.75
CA ASN A 538 -6.16 26.65 -4.64
C ASN A 538 -5.68 25.51 -3.73
N LEU A 539 -4.94 24.54 -4.28
CA LEU A 539 -4.36 23.44 -3.50
C LEU A 539 -3.33 23.93 -2.47
N MET A 540 -2.70 25.08 -2.70
CA MET A 540 -1.74 25.67 -1.77
C MET A 540 -2.38 26.21 -0.47
N ASP A 541 -3.69 26.32 -0.42
CA ASP A 541 -4.38 26.67 0.85
C ASP A 541 -4.43 25.44 1.80
N PHE A 542 -4.21 24.24 1.29
CA PHE A 542 -4.30 22.99 2.02
C PHE A 542 -2.96 22.24 2.11
N ILE A 543 -2.23 22.08 1.01
CA ILE A 543 -1.04 21.22 0.92
C ILE A 543 0.04 21.55 1.96
N PRO A 544 0.38 22.82 2.25
CA PRO A 544 1.40 23.12 3.26
C PRO A 544 1.05 22.55 4.64
N ASN A 545 -0.20 22.75 5.08
CA ASN A 545 -0.67 22.22 6.36
C ASN A 545 -0.74 20.67 6.32
N TRP A 546 -1.26 20.09 5.25
CA TRP A 546 -1.29 18.64 5.06
C TRP A 546 0.11 18.00 5.13
N TYR A 547 1.16 18.70 4.69
CA TYR A 547 2.55 18.21 4.69
C TYR A 547 3.21 18.37 6.06
N THR A 548 2.97 19.47 6.77
CA THR A 548 3.69 19.87 8.00
C THR A 548 2.94 19.58 9.30
N ILE A 549 1.64 19.28 9.25
CA ILE A 549 0.85 19.01 10.46
C ILE A 549 1.35 17.75 11.18
N ASN A 550 1.48 17.84 12.51
CA ASN A 550 1.98 16.77 13.39
C ASN A 550 0.93 16.27 14.39
N SER A 551 -0.33 16.54 14.15
CA SER A 551 -1.45 16.10 14.98
C SER A 551 -2.59 15.62 14.10
N THR A 552 -3.38 14.68 14.60
CA THR A 552 -4.48 14.07 13.87
C THR A 552 -5.81 14.34 14.56
N PRO A 553 -6.91 14.46 13.81
CA PRO A 553 -8.25 14.63 14.36
C PRO A 553 -8.69 13.36 15.10
N ARG A 554 -9.75 13.52 15.90
CA ARG A 554 -10.50 12.44 16.54
C ARG A 554 -11.96 12.61 16.18
N PHE A 555 -12.64 11.53 15.91
CA PHE A 555 -14.06 11.58 15.58
C PHE A 555 -14.85 10.67 16.52
N ILE A 556 -15.82 11.26 17.21
CA ILE A 556 -16.78 10.54 18.03
C ILE A 556 -18.09 10.58 17.29
N VAL A 557 -18.68 9.42 16.99
CA VAL A 557 -19.93 9.29 16.25
C VAL A 557 -21.01 8.76 17.17
N LYS A 558 -22.15 9.47 17.24
CA LYS A 558 -23.31 9.09 18.05
C LYS A 558 -24.62 9.34 17.30
N GLY A 559 -25.72 8.78 17.79
CA GLY A 559 -27.04 9.01 17.26
C GLY A 559 -27.21 8.52 15.82
N VAL A 560 -26.63 7.37 15.51
CA VAL A 560 -26.79 6.73 14.19
C VAL A 560 -28.17 6.13 14.10
N ASP A 561 -28.97 6.60 13.14
CA ASP A 561 -30.36 6.19 12.94
C ASP A 561 -30.75 6.24 11.46
N ALA A 562 -31.83 5.59 11.10
CA ALA A 562 -32.38 5.60 9.76
C ALA A 562 -33.92 5.67 9.81
N ASP A 563 -34.47 6.64 9.06
CA ASP A 563 -35.92 6.81 8.94
C ASP A 563 -36.37 6.55 7.50
N GLN A 564 -37.58 6.03 7.36
CA GLN A 564 -38.30 5.94 6.09
C GLN A 564 -38.91 7.29 5.74
N VAL A 565 -38.86 7.69 4.48
CA VAL A 565 -39.43 8.93 3.95
C VAL A 565 -40.13 8.68 2.62
N GLU A 566 -41.30 9.25 2.44
CA GLU A 566 -42.03 9.17 1.16
C GLU A 566 -41.72 10.41 0.31
N ILE A 567 -41.21 10.20 -0.90
CA ILE A 567 -40.88 11.24 -1.87
C ILE A 567 -41.63 10.95 -3.17
N GLY A 568 -42.75 11.64 -3.38
CA GLY A 568 -43.68 11.30 -4.44
C GLY A 568 -44.30 9.90 -4.19
N ASP A 569 -44.20 9.03 -5.19
CA ASP A 569 -44.72 7.64 -5.11
C ASP A 569 -43.65 6.63 -4.65
N TYR A 570 -42.49 7.12 -4.22
CA TYR A 570 -41.33 6.27 -3.88
C TYR A 570 -41.01 6.34 -2.40
N THR A 571 -40.88 5.18 -1.77
CA THR A 571 -40.33 5.02 -0.44
C THR A 571 -38.81 5.11 -0.51
N LYS A 572 -38.22 6.07 0.18
CA LYS A 572 -36.78 6.25 0.34
C LYS A 572 -36.40 6.22 1.82
N TYR A 573 -35.12 6.36 2.12
CA TYR A 573 -34.63 6.33 3.48
C TYR A 573 -33.65 7.46 3.73
N ILE A 574 -33.65 8.00 4.95
CA ILE A 574 -32.66 8.97 5.40
C ILE A 574 -31.84 8.36 6.53
N VAL A 575 -30.55 8.21 6.31
CA VAL A 575 -29.59 7.87 7.36
C VAL A 575 -29.07 9.16 7.96
N LYS A 576 -29.11 9.27 9.30
CA LYS A 576 -28.64 10.41 10.06
C LYS A 576 -27.69 9.97 11.17
N PHE A 577 -26.67 10.78 11.45
CA PHE A 577 -25.77 10.59 12.58
C PHE A 577 -25.10 11.92 12.95
N GLN A 578 -24.62 12.00 14.18
CA GLN A 578 -23.85 13.14 14.65
C GLN A 578 -22.39 12.76 14.81
N VAL A 579 -21.49 13.68 14.44
CA VAL A 579 -20.04 13.53 14.60
C VAL A 579 -19.47 14.75 15.33
N TYR A 580 -18.61 14.48 16.30
CA TYR A 580 -17.87 15.49 17.04
C TYR A 580 -16.37 15.32 16.85
N ASN A 581 -15.69 16.41 16.54
CA ASN A 581 -14.22 16.47 16.50
C ASN A 581 -13.71 17.25 17.73
N PRO A 582 -13.24 16.57 18.80
CA PRO A 582 -12.77 17.24 20.02
C PRO A 582 -11.36 17.84 19.89
N THR A 583 -10.68 17.71 18.76
CA THR A 583 -9.30 18.18 18.57
C THR A 583 -9.23 19.60 18.01
N ASN A 584 -8.01 20.14 17.92
CA ASN A 584 -7.77 21.47 17.36
C ASN A 584 -7.44 21.43 15.85
N VAL A 585 -7.54 20.28 15.22
CA VAL A 585 -7.25 20.10 13.80
C VAL A 585 -8.49 19.62 13.07
N GLU A 586 -8.68 20.10 11.84
CA GLU A 586 -9.74 19.60 10.99
C GLU A 586 -9.42 18.20 10.48
N GLY A 587 -10.44 17.47 10.08
CA GLY A 587 -10.23 16.19 9.42
C GLY A 587 -11.34 15.85 8.43
N VAL A 588 -11.07 14.84 7.62
CA VAL A 588 -12.00 14.37 6.59
C VAL A 588 -12.51 12.99 6.98
N ILE A 589 -13.82 12.81 6.91
CA ILE A 589 -14.46 11.50 7.00
C ILE A 589 -15.06 11.12 5.65
N SER A 590 -15.01 9.85 5.32
CA SER A 590 -15.63 9.29 4.12
C SER A 590 -16.75 8.35 4.54
N VAL A 591 -17.97 8.63 4.08
CA VAL A 591 -19.18 7.95 4.52
C VAL A 591 -19.77 7.16 3.37
N ASN A 592 -20.01 5.87 3.62
CA ASN A 592 -20.68 4.97 2.70
C ASN A 592 -21.87 4.31 3.38
N VAL A 593 -23.01 4.27 2.70
CA VAL A 593 -24.21 3.55 3.13
C VAL A 593 -24.46 2.42 2.14
N GLU A 594 -24.47 1.20 2.65
CA GLU A 594 -24.85 0.03 1.86
C GLU A 594 -26.39 -0.07 1.85
N GLU A 595 -26.95 -0.10 0.65
CA GLU A 595 -28.39 -0.15 0.40
C GLU A 595 -28.82 -1.55 -0.05
N GLY A 596 -30.06 -1.94 0.26
CA GLY A 596 -30.62 -3.24 -0.12
C GLY A 596 -30.30 -4.37 0.85
N GLY A 597 -30.90 -5.55 0.62
CA GLY A 597 -30.68 -6.72 1.47
C GLY A 597 -29.26 -7.26 1.30
N GLY A 598 -28.39 -6.95 2.25
CA GLY A 598 -27.01 -7.40 2.25
C GLY A 598 -26.88 -8.92 2.11
N MET A 599 -26.29 -9.38 1.02
CA MET A 599 -25.73 -10.73 0.95
C MET A 599 -24.36 -10.68 1.60
N PHE A 600 -24.18 -11.48 2.65
CA PHE A 600 -22.86 -11.76 3.21
C PHE A 600 -21.87 -12.10 2.09
N PRO A 601 -20.62 -11.55 2.11
CA PRO A 601 -19.56 -12.02 1.24
C PRO A 601 -19.29 -13.50 1.57
N GLY A 602 -19.84 -14.43 0.81
CA GLY A 602 -19.71 -15.88 1.04
C GLY A 602 -20.95 -16.69 0.77
N GLY A 603 -22.10 -16.07 0.52
CA GLY A 603 -23.30 -16.78 0.05
C GLY A 603 -23.18 -17.19 -1.42
N PRO A 604 -23.81 -18.32 -1.86
CA PRO A 604 -23.73 -18.76 -3.25
C PRO A 604 -24.32 -17.69 -4.16
N ARG A 605 -23.48 -17.09 -4.98
CA ARG A 605 -23.84 -16.12 -6.02
C ARG A 605 -24.81 -16.78 -7.00
N GLY A 606 -26.10 -16.50 -6.82
CA GLY A 606 -27.11 -16.86 -7.82
C GLY A 606 -26.74 -16.25 -9.17
N ARG A 607 -27.10 -16.99 -10.22
CA ARG A 607 -26.99 -16.60 -11.64
C ARG A 607 -27.81 -15.32 -11.93
N ARG A 608 -27.38 -14.19 -11.43
CA ARG A 608 -27.70 -12.89 -12.05
C ARG A 608 -26.44 -12.48 -12.82
N GLY A 609 -26.61 -12.32 -14.11
CA GLY A 609 -25.57 -12.22 -15.08
C GLY A 609 -24.53 -11.14 -14.74
N ARG A 610 -23.38 -11.23 -15.38
CA ARG A 610 -22.23 -10.29 -15.38
C ARG A 610 -22.56 -8.79 -15.58
N ALA A 611 -23.85 -8.43 -15.68
CA ALA A 611 -24.34 -7.07 -15.92
C ALA A 611 -24.81 -6.31 -14.65
N ALA A 612 -24.67 -6.89 -13.45
CA ALA A 612 -24.99 -6.17 -12.21
C ALA A 612 -23.86 -6.34 -11.19
N GLN A 613 -22.64 -5.91 -11.53
CA GLN A 613 -21.85 -5.20 -10.57
C GLN A 613 -22.63 -3.90 -10.33
N MET A 614 -23.41 -3.88 -9.25
CA MET A 614 -23.94 -2.62 -8.72
C MET A 614 -22.71 -1.74 -8.53
N GLU A 615 -22.59 -0.69 -9.34
CA GLU A 615 -21.65 0.39 -9.08
C GLU A 615 -21.97 0.86 -7.66
N SER A 616 -21.07 0.52 -6.73
CA SER A 616 -21.20 1.02 -5.36
C SER A 616 -21.19 2.53 -5.46
N LYS A 617 -22.21 3.18 -4.93
CA LYS A 617 -22.25 4.65 -4.89
C LYS A 617 -20.94 5.15 -4.30
N PRO A 618 -20.29 6.14 -4.88
CA PRO A 618 -19.04 6.67 -4.34
C PRO A 618 -19.26 7.19 -2.91
N ALA A 619 -18.28 6.97 -2.04
CA ALA A 619 -18.35 7.48 -0.68
C ALA A 619 -18.46 9.03 -0.68
N LYS A 620 -19.31 9.57 0.17
CA LYS A 620 -19.43 11.01 0.38
C LYS A 620 -18.39 11.48 1.40
N ASN A 621 -17.67 12.52 1.08
CA ASN A 621 -16.61 13.07 1.91
C ASN A 621 -17.05 14.35 2.59
N TYR A 622 -16.79 14.46 3.90
CA TYR A 622 -17.16 15.60 4.71
C TYR A 622 -15.95 16.08 5.52
N ILE A 623 -15.75 17.40 5.56
CA ILE A 623 -14.78 18.05 6.41
C ILE A 623 -15.46 18.35 7.75
N ILE A 624 -14.79 17.92 8.83
CA ILE A 624 -15.24 18.21 10.22
C ILE A 624 -14.22 19.14 10.85
N GLU A 625 -14.64 20.37 11.08
CA GLU A 625 -13.79 21.42 11.61
C GLU A 625 -13.41 21.14 13.08
N PRO A 626 -12.35 21.78 13.59
CA PRO A 626 -11.93 21.67 14.99
C PRO A 626 -13.03 22.06 15.97
N ARG A 627 -13.21 21.27 17.02
CA ARG A 627 -14.16 21.56 18.12
C ARG A 627 -15.62 21.72 17.69
N LYS A 628 -16.01 21.13 16.53
CA LYS A 628 -17.38 21.24 16.00
C LYS A 628 -18.16 19.95 16.14
N TYR A 629 -19.46 20.13 16.37
CA TYR A 629 -20.48 19.09 16.31
C TYR A 629 -21.22 19.25 15.00
N LYS A 630 -21.33 18.17 14.22
CA LYS A 630 -22.04 18.18 12.94
C LYS A 630 -23.05 17.03 12.91
N GLU A 631 -24.17 17.29 12.27
CA GLU A 631 -25.14 16.25 11.89
C GLU A 631 -25.07 16.04 10.39
N ILE A 632 -24.93 14.78 9.99
CA ILE A 632 -24.87 14.38 8.58
C ILE A 632 -26.13 13.57 8.26
N ARG A 633 -26.78 13.94 7.15
CA ARG A 633 -27.99 13.27 6.65
C ARG A 633 -27.79 12.85 5.21
N ILE A 634 -28.06 11.56 4.92
CA ILE A 634 -27.81 10.94 3.63
C ILE A 634 -29.09 10.27 3.15
N LEU A 635 -29.58 10.68 1.95
CA LEU A 635 -30.71 10.02 1.29
C LEU A 635 -30.23 8.75 0.61
N CYS A 636 -30.95 7.66 0.85
CA CYS A 636 -30.78 6.34 0.27
C CYS A 636 -32.01 5.99 -0.56
N ASP A 637 -31.78 5.36 -1.72
CA ASP A 637 -32.86 4.94 -2.61
C ASP A 637 -33.51 3.63 -2.15
N GLU A 638 -32.71 2.75 -1.51
CA GLU A 638 -33.17 1.50 -0.93
C GLU A 638 -32.90 1.49 0.59
N ARG A 639 -33.47 0.49 1.27
CA ARG A 639 -33.29 0.34 2.71
C ARG A 639 -31.81 0.20 3.07
N PRO A 640 -31.28 1.03 3.98
CA PRO A 640 -29.91 0.91 4.45
C PRO A 640 -29.72 -0.40 5.24
N SER A 641 -28.63 -1.08 4.96
CA SER A 641 -28.22 -2.29 5.68
C SER A 641 -27.04 -2.02 6.61
N ASN A 642 -26.09 -1.20 6.17
CA ASN A 642 -24.88 -0.87 6.93
C ASN A 642 -24.42 0.56 6.63
N LEU A 643 -23.94 1.26 7.66
CA LEU A 643 -23.20 2.52 7.57
C LEU A 643 -21.73 2.25 7.85
N THR A 644 -20.87 2.68 6.95
CA THR A 644 -19.42 2.64 7.13
C THR A 644 -18.86 4.06 7.07
N ILE A 645 -18.15 4.48 8.11
CA ILE A 645 -17.47 5.76 8.19
C ILE A 645 -15.98 5.49 8.27
N ASN A 646 -15.23 5.89 7.23
CA ASN A 646 -13.77 5.85 7.27
C ASN A 646 -13.26 7.22 7.77
N THR A 647 -12.54 7.20 8.87
CA THR A 647 -12.00 8.39 9.52
C THR A 647 -10.65 8.81 8.95
N ASN A 648 -10.16 8.14 7.93
CA ASN A 648 -8.90 8.40 7.23
C ASN A 648 -7.69 8.46 8.19
N ILE A 649 -6.95 9.57 8.19
CA ILE A 649 -5.86 9.83 9.15
C ILE A 649 -6.48 10.44 10.40
N SER A 650 -6.60 9.67 11.46
CA SER A 650 -7.22 10.08 12.72
C SER A 650 -6.65 9.29 13.91
N GLN A 651 -7.08 9.65 15.12
CA GLN A 651 -6.81 8.90 16.34
C GLN A 651 -7.75 7.71 16.52
N ASN A 652 -8.73 7.52 15.63
CA ASN A 652 -9.67 6.41 15.71
C ASN A 652 -8.98 5.07 15.40
N LEU A 653 -9.23 4.09 16.24
CA LEU A 653 -8.73 2.72 16.09
C LEU A 653 -9.87 1.71 16.23
N PRO A 654 -10.17 0.92 15.21
CA PRO A 654 -9.69 1.08 13.82
C PRO A 654 -10.18 2.38 13.17
N SER A 655 -9.57 2.80 12.08
CA SER A 655 -9.96 4.00 11.32
C SER A 655 -11.33 3.87 10.63
N THR A 656 -12.04 2.80 10.86
CA THR A 656 -13.36 2.50 10.29
C THR A 656 -14.36 2.29 11.41
N ILE A 657 -15.45 3.04 11.36
CA ILE A 657 -16.62 2.87 12.23
C ILE A 657 -17.71 2.19 11.40
N MET A 658 -18.30 1.12 11.93
CA MET A 658 -19.36 0.38 11.24
C MET A 658 -20.60 0.29 12.13
N GLN A 659 -21.77 0.52 11.53
CA GLN A 659 -23.06 0.40 12.20
C GLN A 659 -24.05 -0.34 11.30
N ASN A 660 -24.57 -1.46 11.79
CA ASN A 660 -25.61 -2.22 11.10
C ASN A 660 -26.99 -1.69 11.45
N PHE A 661 -27.87 -1.60 10.46
CA PHE A 661 -29.29 -1.27 10.63
C PHE A 661 -30.12 -2.55 10.67
N ALA A 662 -30.68 -2.89 11.84
CA ALA A 662 -31.51 -4.10 12.00
C ALA A 662 -32.82 -3.99 11.23
N LYS A 663 -33.68 -3.05 11.58
CA LYS A 663 -34.96 -2.79 10.90
C LYS A 663 -35.31 -1.31 11.02
N VAL A 664 -35.53 -0.67 9.89
CA VAL A 664 -36.04 0.70 9.87
C VAL A 664 -37.57 0.65 10.06
N THR A 665 -38.07 1.21 11.14
CA THR A 665 -39.52 1.23 11.50
C THR A 665 -40.04 2.64 11.71
N THR A 666 -39.14 3.63 11.81
CA THR A 666 -39.50 5.02 12.01
C THR A 666 -39.72 5.70 10.66
N THR A 667 -40.66 6.64 10.62
CA THR A 667 -40.99 7.44 9.44
C THR A 667 -40.78 8.92 9.72
N THR A 668 -40.33 9.66 8.73
CA THR A 668 -40.15 11.10 8.81
C THR A 668 -40.71 11.78 7.57
N THR A 669 -41.06 13.04 7.69
CA THR A 669 -41.39 13.93 6.56
C THR A 669 -40.24 14.82 6.18
N ASP A 670 -39.15 14.83 6.93
CA ASP A 670 -37.96 15.63 6.66
C ASP A 670 -37.09 14.97 5.58
N THR A 671 -36.96 15.63 4.44
CA THR A 671 -36.19 15.19 3.28
C THR A 671 -34.86 15.90 3.14
N VAL A 672 -34.49 16.77 4.10
CA VAL A 672 -33.30 17.61 4.00
C VAL A 672 -32.05 16.77 4.22
N THR A 673 -31.11 16.83 3.29
CA THR A 673 -29.82 16.10 3.32
C THR A 673 -28.64 17.05 3.33
N GLY A 674 -27.48 16.58 3.79
CA GLY A 674 -26.26 17.37 3.85
C GLY A 674 -25.56 17.31 5.19
N ILE A 675 -24.75 18.33 5.46
CA ILE A 675 -24.05 18.51 6.75
C ILE A 675 -24.58 19.77 7.42
N PHE A 676 -24.91 19.67 8.70
CA PHE A 676 -25.51 20.73 9.50
C PHE A 676 -24.75 20.91 10.81
N ASP A 677 -24.77 22.11 11.37
CA ASP A 677 -24.28 22.33 12.72
C ASP A 677 -25.19 21.60 13.71
N SER A 678 -24.57 20.96 14.71
CA SER A 678 -25.27 20.26 15.79
C SER A 678 -24.85 20.81 17.16
N ASN A 679 -25.34 20.20 18.21
CA ASN A 679 -25.06 20.58 19.60
C ASN A 679 -24.42 19.46 20.40
N ALA A 680 -23.96 19.77 21.62
CA ALA A 680 -23.26 18.83 22.48
C ALA A 680 -24.14 17.80 23.19
N ALA A 681 -25.46 17.80 22.99
CA ALA A 681 -26.39 17.03 23.86
C ALA A 681 -26.09 15.53 23.94
N LEU A 682 -25.72 14.89 22.79
CA LEU A 682 -25.38 13.47 22.75
C LEU A 682 -23.94 13.18 23.24
N PHE A 683 -23.10 14.20 23.40
CA PHE A 683 -21.68 14.07 23.70
C PHE A 683 -21.34 14.50 25.12
N THR A 684 -22.32 15.01 25.87
CA THR A 684 -22.16 15.40 27.27
C THR A 684 -22.40 14.23 28.21
N PHE A 685 -21.70 14.20 29.33
CA PHE A 685 -21.87 13.21 30.38
C PHE A 685 -23.31 13.20 30.88
N ASN A 686 -23.94 12.04 30.92
CA ASN A 686 -25.27 11.84 31.48
C ASN A 686 -25.17 11.03 32.80
N PRO A 687 -25.41 11.59 33.97
CA PRO A 687 -25.32 10.87 35.24
C PRO A 687 -26.35 9.77 35.41
N LYS A 688 -27.34 9.71 34.51
CA LYS A 688 -28.33 8.63 34.45
C LYS A 688 -27.94 7.49 33.52
N GLU A 689 -26.89 7.65 32.71
CA GLU A 689 -26.37 6.63 31.82
C GLU A 689 -24.87 6.68 31.84
N ILE A 690 -24.23 5.82 32.62
CA ILE A 690 -22.80 5.80 32.82
C ILE A 690 -22.24 4.57 32.10
N THR A 691 -21.27 4.78 31.24
CA THR A 691 -20.57 3.69 30.56
C THR A 691 -19.09 3.72 30.97
N VAL A 692 -18.52 2.56 31.23
CA VAL A 692 -17.07 2.37 31.46
C VAL A 692 -16.56 1.34 30.46
N ASP A 693 -15.67 1.79 29.61
CA ASP A 693 -15.01 0.99 28.57
C ASP A 693 -13.67 0.39 29.07
N ASN A 694 -13.16 -0.62 28.38
CA ASN A 694 -11.83 -1.17 28.69
C ASN A 694 -10.66 -0.18 28.46
N GLU A 695 -10.90 0.94 27.79
CA GLU A 695 -9.95 2.04 27.63
C GLU A 695 -10.05 3.12 28.72
N ASP A 696 -11.11 3.08 29.55
CA ASP A 696 -11.36 4.08 30.57
C ASP A 696 -10.58 3.83 31.86
N PRO A 697 -10.30 4.87 32.65
CA PRO A 697 -9.61 4.75 33.95
C PRO A 697 -10.32 3.85 34.96
N GLY A 698 -11.63 3.63 34.78
CA GLY A 698 -12.45 2.75 35.62
C GLY A 698 -12.23 1.26 35.35
N PHE A 699 -11.53 0.89 34.30
CA PHE A 699 -11.24 -0.50 33.95
C PHE A 699 -9.87 -0.95 34.48
N ARG A 700 -9.79 -2.19 34.99
CA ARG A 700 -8.54 -2.82 35.38
C ARG A 700 -8.53 -4.34 35.23
N ILE A 701 -7.33 -4.88 35.02
CA ILE A 701 -7.06 -6.33 34.94
C ILE A 701 -6.50 -6.80 36.28
N ILE A 702 -7.06 -7.88 36.83
CA ILE A 702 -6.63 -8.51 38.07
C ILE A 702 -6.12 -9.92 37.77
N GLU A 703 -4.79 -10.12 37.84
CA GLU A 703 -4.16 -11.41 37.63
C GLU A 703 -3.70 -12.02 38.96
N SER A 704 -3.99 -13.31 39.19
CA SER A 704 -3.70 -14.01 40.45
C SER A 704 -2.22 -14.36 40.67
N ASN A 705 -1.36 -14.27 39.63
CA ASN A 705 0.05 -14.64 39.71
C ASN A 705 0.98 -13.50 39.27
N GLN A 706 1.35 -12.62 40.21
CA GLN A 706 2.50 -11.71 40.04
C GLN A 706 3.83 -12.38 40.45
N LYS A 707 4.17 -13.53 39.91
CA LYS A 707 5.54 -14.07 40.09
C LYS A 707 6.22 -14.06 38.71
N ASN A 708 6.96 -12.99 38.47
CA ASN A 708 8.23 -12.91 37.73
C ASN A 708 8.56 -11.48 37.29
N LYS A 709 8.88 -10.62 38.24
CA LYS A 709 9.47 -9.29 37.97
C LYS A 709 10.84 -9.34 37.28
N LEU A 710 11.48 -10.51 37.20
CA LEU A 710 12.81 -10.67 36.58
C LEU A 710 12.76 -10.89 35.06
N GLN A 711 11.63 -11.32 34.50
CA GLN A 711 11.51 -11.48 33.05
C GLN A 711 11.13 -10.17 32.31
N SER A 712 10.65 -9.16 33.01
CA SER A 712 10.32 -7.85 32.40
C SER A 712 11.56 -7.03 32.02
N PHE A 713 12.73 -7.33 32.62
CA PHE A 713 13.99 -6.60 32.32
C PHE A 713 14.63 -6.98 30.98
N PHE A 714 14.18 -8.07 30.32
CA PHE A 714 14.75 -8.55 29.05
C PHE A 714 13.79 -8.46 27.85
N LYS A 715 12.61 -7.91 28.03
CA LYS A 715 11.73 -7.64 26.89
C LYS A 715 12.04 -6.27 26.29
N LYS A 716 12.44 -6.23 25.03
CA LYS A 716 12.49 -5.01 24.23
C LYS A 716 11.11 -4.35 24.25
N GLU A 717 11.05 -3.09 24.72
CA GLU A 717 9.89 -2.22 24.67
C GLU A 717 9.62 -1.81 23.22
N SER A 718 8.99 -2.66 22.43
CA SER A 718 8.39 -2.26 21.13
C SER A 718 7.27 -3.21 20.71
N GLU A 719 6.49 -3.73 21.66
CA GLU A 719 5.30 -4.48 21.30
C GLU A 719 4.09 -3.54 21.27
N ASP A 720 3.36 -3.51 20.14
CA ASP A 720 2.09 -2.78 20.05
C ASP A 720 1.14 -3.17 21.17
N LYS A 721 0.42 -2.18 21.72
CA LYS A 721 -0.58 -2.38 22.78
C LYS A 721 -1.64 -3.40 22.32
N TYR A 722 -2.09 -3.30 21.08
CA TYR A 722 -3.14 -4.13 20.53
C TYR A 722 -2.54 -5.25 19.67
N LYS A 723 -2.90 -6.48 19.98
CA LYS A 723 -2.45 -7.67 19.25
C LYS A 723 -3.54 -8.21 18.31
N ASN A 724 -3.13 -9.00 17.34
CA ASN A 724 -4.06 -9.73 16.49
C ASN A 724 -4.93 -10.66 17.32
N LEU A 725 -6.22 -10.74 16.97
CA LEU A 725 -7.14 -11.68 17.60
C LEU A 725 -6.76 -13.12 17.18
N ASN A 726 -6.13 -13.85 18.07
CA ASN A 726 -5.81 -15.26 17.85
C ASN A 726 -6.91 -16.16 18.46
N PHE A 727 -7.89 -16.55 17.63
CA PHE A 727 -9.01 -17.37 18.06
C PHE A 727 -8.72 -18.89 18.02
N TRP A 728 -7.65 -19.32 17.34
CA TRP A 728 -7.21 -20.71 17.31
C TRP A 728 -6.39 -21.08 18.55
N MET A 729 -5.52 -20.18 18.98
CA MET A 729 -4.71 -20.31 20.19
C MET A 729 -4.85 -19.04 21.02
N PRO A 730 -5.98 -18.89 21.74
CA PRO A 730 -6.20 -17.71 22.55
C PRO A 730 -5.13 -17.57 23.62
N PRO A 731 -4.68 -16.34 23.91
CA PRO A 731 -3.62 -16.10 24.89
C PRO A 731 -4.08 -16.51 26.30
N SER A 732 -3.13 -16.96 27.11
CA SER A 732 -3.39 -17.31 28.52
C SER A 732 -3.48 -16.08 29.44
N LYS A 733 -2.99 -14.91 28.97
CA LYS A 733 -3.10 -13.62 29.65
C LYS A 733 -4.09 -12.72 28.95
N TRP A 734 -4.69 -11.81 29.70
CA TRP A 734 -5.51 -10.77 29.13
C TRP A 734 -4.72 -9.94 28.11
N THR A 735 -5.18 -9.88 26.88
CA THR A 735 -4.51 -9.29 25.75
C THR A 735 -5.45 -8.32 25.03
N ALA A 736 -5.01 -7.09 24.82
CA ALA A 736 -5.81 -6.09 24.12
C ALA A 736 -5.82 -6.33 22.60
N THR A 737 -6.98 -6.14 21.99
CA THR A 737 -7.21 -6.21 20.55
C THR A 737 -8.15 -5.10 20.11
N ILE A 738 -8.12 -4.74 18.83
CA ILE A 738 -9.02 -3.74 18.23
C ILE A 738 -9.88 -4.36 17.15
N GLY A 739 -11.06 -3.81 16.93
CA GLY A 739 -11.97 -4.26 15.87
C GLY A 739 -13.25 -3.44 15.81
N VAL A 740 -13.88 -3.39 14.65
CA VAL A 740 -15.09 -2.60 14.41
C VAL A 740 -16.32 -3.07 15.21
N ASN A 741 -16.26 -4.27 15.79
CA ASN A 741 -17.35 -4.88 16.55
C ASN A 741 -17.25 -4.65 18.07
N TYR A 742 -16.17 -4.02 18.53
CA TYR A 742 -15.99 -3.68 19.93
C TYR A 742 -16.58 -2.32 20.24
N TYR A 743 -16.92 -2.09 21.50
CA TYR A 743 -17.38 -0.79 21.97
C TYR A 743 -16.20 0.21 22.03
N GLY A 744 -16.50 1.50 21.99
CA GLY A 744 -15.54 2.59 22.18
C GLY A 744 -16.00 3.87 21.51
N ASP A 745 -15.67 5.01 22.11
CA ASP A 745 -15.97 6.33 21.54
C ASP A 745 -15.14 6.63 20.27
N TYR A 746 -13.85 6.23 20.27
CA TYR A 746 -12.94 6.39 19.13
C TYR A 746 -11.87 5.30 19.06
N ILE A 747 -11.66 4.54 20.12
CA ILE A 747 -10.88 3.31 20.13
C ILE A 747 -11.83 2.17 20.40
N ASN A 748 -12.16 1.40 19.36
CA ASN A 748 -13.00 0.22 19.49
C ASN A 748 -12.10 -0.96 19.81
N SER A 749 -11.96 -1.28 21.09
CA SER A 749 -11.05 -2.31 21.58
C SER A 749 -11.73 -3.22 22.61
N ALA A 750 -11.16 -4.38 22.83
CA ALA A 750 -11.51 -5.26 23.94
C ALA A 750 -10.26 -5.95 24.46
N VAL A 751 -10.30 -6.45 25.69
CA VAL A 751 -9.30 -7.40 26.15
C VAL A 751 -9.87 -8.82 26.14
N TYR A 752 -9.06 -9.79 25.71
CA TYR A 752 -9.51 -11.17 25.59
C TYR A 752 -8.46 -12.15 26.12
N LYS A 753 -8.90 -13.30 26.51
CA LYS A 753 -8.04 -14.43 26.87
C LYS A 753 -8.78 -15.77 26.73
N LYS A 754 -8.02 -16.85 26.83
CA LYS A 754 -8.53 -18.20 26.98
C LYS A 754 -9.20 -18.37 28.34
N SER A 755 -10.32 -19.12 28.39
CA SER A 755 -10.99 -19.50 29.63
C SER A 755 -10.02 -20.16 30.62
N GLY A 756 -10.21 -19.87 31.89
CA GLY A 756 -9.40 -20.33 33.02
C GLY A 756 -10.25 -20.86 34.18
N SER A 757 -9.64 -20.85 35.37
CA SER A 757 -10.27 -21.33 36.61
C SER A 757 -11.19 -20.33 37.32
N GLY A 758 -11.32 -19.12 36.79
CA GLY A 758 -12.02 -18.01 37.46
C GLY A 758 -11.12 -17.13 38.33
N SER A 759 -9.82 -17.41 38.36
CA SER A 759 -8.86 -16.71 39.24
C SER A 759 -8.35 -15.38 38.68
N ASN A 760 -8.35 -15.23 37.35
CA ASN A 760 -8.02 -13.97 36.70
C ASN A 760 -9.30 -13.24 36.30
N LYS A 761 -9.33 -11.94 36.60
CA LYS A 761 -10.57 -11.15 36.47
C LYS A 761 -10.28 -9.83 35.77
N THR A 762 -11.33 -9.25 35.21
CA THR A 762 -11.38 -7.83 34.83
C THR A 762 -12.43 -7.15 35.66
N GLU A 763 -12.25 -5.85 35.94
CA GLU A 763 -13.13 -5.10 36.81
C GLU A 763 -13.41 -3.72 36.18
N TRP A 764 -14.68 -3.32 36.22
CA TRP A 764 -15.14 -1.97 35.87
C TRP A 764 -15.68 -1.30 37.11
N THR A 765 -15.23 -0.07 37.36
CA THR A 765 -15.65 0.76 38.50
C THR A 765 -16.12 2.13 38.04
N THR A 766 -17.16 2.62 38.66
CA THR A 766 -17.64 4.00 38.43
C THR A 766 -18.18 4.60 39.72
N GLN A 767 -18.46 5.91 39.69
CA GLN A 767 -19.08 6.63 40.82
C GLN A 767 -20.56 6.91 40.50
N ILE A 768 -21.47 6.26 41.24
CA ILE A 768 -22.89 6.54 41.18
C ILE A 768 -23.16 7.87 41.90
N GLN A 769 -23.72 8.84 41.20
CA GLN A 769 -24.05 10.17 41.73
C GLN A 769 -25.49 10.23 42.22
N ILE A 770 -26.41 9.50 41.59
CA ILE A 770 -27.83 9.49 41.89
C ILE A 770 -28.18 8.11 42.46
N PRO A 771 -28.47 7.98 43.78
CA PRO A 771 -28.85 6.67 44.34
C PRO A 771 -30.18 6.19 43.74
N GLY A 772 -30.30 4.88 43.48
CA GLY A 772 -31.50 4.32 42.90
C GLY A 772 -31.25 2.99 42.16
N PHE A 773 -32.29 2.55 41.47
CA PHE A 773 -32.19 1.36 40.64
C PHE A 773 -31.53 1.66 39.32
N TYR A 774 -30.58 0.81 38.95
CA TYR A 774 -29.90 0.85 37.66
C TYR A 774 -30.06 -0.48 36.96
N GLU A 775 -30.47 -0.42 35.71
CA GLU A 775 -30.33 -1.57 34.83
C GLU A 775 -28.86 -1.64 34.33
N VAL A 776 -28.20 -2.77 34.55
CA VAL A 776 -26.79 -2.96 34.23
C VAL A 776 -26.67 -3.80 32.99
N PHE A 777 -25.82 -3.33 32.07
CA PHE A 777 -25.55 -4.01 30.80
C PHE A 777 -24.06 -4.24 30.63
N VAL A 778 -23.71 -5.31 29.89
CA VAL A 778 -22.38 -5.59 29.41
C VAL A 778 -22.38 -5.64 27.88
N TYR A 779 -21.33 -5.13 27.27
CA TYR A 779 -21.17 -5.23 25.82
C TYR A 779 -20.50 -6.54 25.47
N THR A 780 -21.13 -7.31 24.58
CA THR A 780 -20.60 -8.59 24.10
C THR A 780 -20.30 -8.52 22.63
N SER A 781 -19.19 -9.12 22.22
CA SER A 781 -18.75 -9.16 20.83
C SER A 781 -18.89 -10.57 20.25
N GLU A 782 -19.32 -10.62 19.01
CA GLU A 782 -19.41 -11.87 18.27
C GLU A 782 -18.05 -12.17 17.63
N LEU A 783 -17.60 -13.42 17.76
CA LEU A 783 -16.43 -13.88 17.00
C LEU A 783 -16.79 -13.95 15.51
N PRO A 784 -16.00 -13.34 14.64
CA PRO A 784 -16.23 -13.44 13.20
C PRO A 784 -16.20 -14.91 12.77
N MET A 785 -17.31 -15.41 12.28
CA MET A 785 -17.44 -16.81 11.84
C MET A 785 -16.90 -16.99 10.43
N MET A 786 -15.85 -17.77 10.28
CA MET A 786 -15.57 -18.41 9.00
C MET A 786 -16.62 -19.49 8.74
N GLY A 787 -17.32 -19.39 7.60
CA GLY A 787 -18.47 -20.21 7.22
C GLY A 787 -18.25 -21.72 7.05
N TRP A 788 -17.24 -22.32 7.68
CA TRP A 788 -16.80 -23.70 7.47
C TRP A 788 -17.12 -24.66 8.62
N ARG A 789 -17.73 -24.21 9.73
CA ARG A 789 -18.19 -25.17 10.74
C ARG A 789 -19.57 -25.70 10.37
N ARG A 790 -19.66 -27.03 10.28
CA ARG A 790 -20.89 -27.79 10.04
C ARG A 790 -22.03 -27.27 10.93
N ARG A 791 -23.21 -27.11 10.33
CA ARG A 791 -24.48 -27.01 11.05
C ARG A 791 -24.62 -28.23 11.98
N GLY A 792 -24.35 -28.04 13.26
CA GLY A 792 -24.53 -29.07 14.24
C GLY A 792 -23.86 -28.76 15.58
N SER A 793 -24.63 -28.52 16.62
CA SER A 793 -24.33 -28.15 18.00
C SER A 793 -23.94 -26.68 18.21
N GLU A 794 -24.94 -25.83 18.38
CA GLU A 794 -24.78 -24.53 19.05
C GLU A 794 -24.63 -24.80 20.55
N GLU A 795 -23.41 -25.13 21.01
CA GLU A 795 -23.16 -25.10 22.45
C GLU A 795 -23.15 -23.65 22.90
N LYS A 796 -23.98 -23.35 23.90
CA LYS A 796 -24.13 -22.02 24.48
C LYS A 796 -22.88 -21.68 25.27
N LYS A 797 -22.18 -20.64 24.85
CA LYS A 797 -20.99 -20.15 25.54
C LYS A 797 -21.40 -19.12 26.59
N MET A 798 -20.99 -19.34 27.81
CA MET A 798 -21.32 -18.47 28.92
C MET A 798 -20.12 -17.70 29.43
N GLN A 799 -20.32 -16.45 29.80
CA GLN A 799 -19.38 -15.61 30.56
C GLN A 799 -20.01 -15.27 31.90
N TYR A 800 -19.20 -15.18 32.97
CA TYR A 800 -19.69 -15.06 34.35
C TYR A 800 -19.27 -13.71 34.93
N TYR A 801 -20.27 -12.87 35.17
CA TYR A 801 -20.11 -11.53 35.72
C TYR A 801 -20.55 -11.52 37.18
N THR A 802 -19.86 -10.77 38.04
CA THR A 802 -20.29 -10.51 39.40
C THR A 802 -20.66 -9.03 39.54
N VAL A 803 -21.90 -8.74 39.92
CA VAL A 803 -22.36 -7.42 40.23
C VAL A 803 -22.28 -7.21 41.74
N LYS A 804 -21.59 -6.16 42.16
CA LYS A 804 -21.59 -5.73 43.57
C LYS A 804 -22.53 -4.54 43.72
N HIS A 805 -23.59 -4.74 44.49
CA HIS A 805 -24.66 -3.79 44.76
C HIS A 805 -25.01 -3.74 46.26
N ASP A 806 -25.97 -2.91 46.69
CA ASP A 806 -26.22 -2.68 48.10
C ASP A 806 -26.70 -3.93 48.87
N ASP A 807 -27.38 -4.86 48.22
CA ASP A 807 -27.86 -6.12 48.83
C ASP A 807 -26.79 -7.22 48.80
N GLY A 808 -25.60 -6.98 48.26
CA GLY A 808 -24.50 -7.95 48.24
C GLY A 808 -23.79 -8.09 46.88
N GLU A 809 -23.34 -9.32 46.60
CA GLU A 809 -22.70 -9.70 45.33
C GLU A 809 -23.52 -10.83 44.66
N GLU A 810 -23.80 -10.65 43.37
CA GLU A 810 -24.55 -11.63 42.59
C GLU A 810 -23.75 -12.04 41.35
N GLU A 811 -23.56 -13.39 41.15
CA GLU A 811 -22.94 -13.92 39.93
C GLU A 811 -24.02 -14.18 38.88
N ILE A 812 -23.83 -13.57 37.69
CA ILE A 812 -24.74 -13.63 36.56
C ILE A 812 -24.04 -14.21 35.37
N SER A 813 -24.65 -15.18 34.71
CA SER A 813 -24.13 -15.77 33.49
C SER A 813 -24.78 -15.13 32.26
N VAL A 814 -23.94 -14.71 31.30
CA VAL A 814 -24.38 -14.11 30.04
C VAL A 814 -24.04 -15.05 28.90
N GLU A 815 -24.99 -15.35 28.07
CA GLU A 815 -24.81 -16.13 26.85
C GLU A 815 -24.14 -15.28 25.81
N THR A 816 -23.04 -15.80 25.27
CA THR A 816 -22.25 -15.15 24.20
C THR A 816 -22.15 -16.07 22.98
N GLY A 817 -21.90 -15.54 21.80
CA GLY A 817 -21.78 -16.29 20.56
C GLY A 817 -22.63 -15.70 19.44
N ARG A 818 -23.02 -16.53 18.48
CA ARG A 818 -23.68 -16.07 17.26
C ARG A 818 -25.00 -15.34 17.53
N GLY A 819 -25.15 -14.15 16.98
CA GLY A 819 -26.34 -13.30 17.15
C GLY A 819 -26.45 -12.64 18.52
N ARG A 820 -25.40 -12.68 19.33
CA ARG A 820 -25.33 -12.10 20.68
C ARG A 820 -24.31 -10.95 20.76
N GLN A 821 -24.31 -10.10 19.74
CA GLN A 821 -23.48 -8.89 19.74
C GLN A 821 -24.27 -7.69 20.29
N GLY A 822 -23.59 -6.84 21.05
CA GLY A 822 -24.16 -5.62 21.59
C GLY A 822 -24.42 -5.69 23.10
N TRP A 823 -25.28 -4.78 23.58
CA TRP A 823 -25.59 -4.68 25.00
C TRP A 823 -26.51 -5.80 25.49
N MET A 824 -26.03 -6.56 26.50
CA MET A 824 -26.78 -7.64 27.18
C MET A 824 -27.01 -7.23 28.61
N THR A 825 -28.27 -7.40 29.10
CA THR A 825 -28.62 -7.03 30.45
C THR A 825 -28.08 -8.05 31.48
N LEU A 826 -27.53 -7.53 32.58
CA LEU A 826 -27.23 -8.33 33.78
C LEU A 826 -28.40 -8.34 34.78
N GLY A 827 -29.30 -7.34 34.75
CA GLY A 827 -30.41 -7.19 35.65
C GLY A 827 -30.54 -5.75 36.15
N SER A 828 -31.47 -5.57 37.10
CA SER A 828 -31.73 -4.29 37.76
C SER A 828 -31.34 -4.35 39.23
N PHE A 829 -30.44 -3.47 39.68
CA PHE A 829 -29.87 -3.49 41.01
C PHE A 829 -29.94 -2.10 41.63
N TYR A 830 -30.08 -2.04 42.95
CA TYR A 830 -30.01 -0.80 43.68
C TYR A 830 -28.59 -0.43 44.07
N PHE A 831 -28.19 0.81 43.77
CA PHE A 831 -26.89 1.35 44.16
C PHE A 831 -27.10 2.63 44.95
N SER A 832 -26.46 2.72 46.11
CA SER A 832 -26.26 3.97 46.83
C SER A 832 -25.27 4.85 46.09
N ALA A 833 -25.25 6.17 46.45
CA ALA A 833 -24.18 7.05 45.95
C ALA A 833 -22.81 6.55 46.42
N GLY A 834 -21.88 6.41 45.48
CA GLY A 834 -20.54 5.86 45.75
C GLY A 834 -20.05 4.94 44.64
N GLU A 835 -19.05 4.11 44.96
CA GLU A 835 -18.42 3.21 44.01
C GLU A 835 -19.33 2.01 43.64
N ALA A 836 -19.66 1.90 42.37
CA ALA A 836 -20.27 0.70 41.78
C ALA A 836 -19.20 -0.14 41.08
N LYS A 837 -19.36 -1.48 41.17
CA LYS A 837 -18.34 -2.41 40.68
C LYS A 837 -18.97 -3.63 39.98
N ILE A 838 -18.42 -3.93 38.79
CA ILE A 838 -18.74 -5.15 38.04
C ILE A 838 -17.43 -5.89 37.77
N THR A 839 -17.46 -7.21 37.94
CA THR A 839 -16.27 -8.05 37.71
C THR A 839 -16.60 -9.14 36.70
N LEU A 840 -15.74 -9.41 35.73
CA LEU A 840 -15.81 -10.59 34.85
C LEU A 840 -14.70 -11.54 35.23
N SER A 841 -15.05 -12.82 35.49
CA SER A 841 -14.06 -13.85 35.72
C SER A 841 -13.61 -14.51 34.42
N ASP A 842 -12.40 -15.07 34.39
CA ASP A 842 -11.92 -15.85 33.22
C ASP A 842 -12.54 -17.28 33.18
N LYS A 843 -13.54 -17.61 33.99
CA LYS A 843 -14.30 -18.85 33.94
C LYS A 843 -15.13 -18.90 32.65
N GLY A 844 -15.07 -20.02 31.94
CA GLY A 844 -15.89 -20.29 30.77
C GLY A 844 -16.74 -21.55 30.95
N SER A 845 -17.76 -21.71 30.11
CA SER A 845 -18.56 -22.94 30.03
C SER A 845 -17.84 -24.08 29.33
N GLU A 846 -16.80 -23.78 28.54
CA GLU A 846 -16.00 -24.75 27.77
C GLU A 846 -14.51 -24.50 27.94
N SER A 847 -13.71 -25.58 27.80
CA SER A 847 -12.27 -25.46 27.72
C SER A 847 -11.87 -24.78 26.39
N ASN A 848 -10.92 -23.85 26.42
CA ASN A 848 -10.48 -23.03 25.27
C ASN A 848 -11.49 -22.02 24.77
N GLN A 849 -12.58 -21.76 25.47
CA GLN A 849 -13.46 -20.63 25.16
C GLN A 849 -12.66 -19.32 25.23
N ILE A 850 -12.97 -18.39 24.34
CA ILE A 850 -12.44 -17.02 24.42
C ILE A 850 -13.41 -16.22 25.30
N ILE A 851 -12.85 -15.57 26.31
CA ILE A 851 -13.56 -14.62 27.19
C ILE A 851 -13.16 -13.21 26.74
N PHE A 852 -14.16 -12.36 26.48
CA PHE A 852 -13.97 -10.96 26.13
C PHE A 852 -14.43 -10.06 27.27
N ALA A 853 -13.62 -9.05 27.57
CA ALA A 853 -13.97 -7.93 28.44
C ALA A 853 -13.92 -6.64 27.60
N ASP A 854 -15.05 -5.96 27.52
CA ASP A 854 -15.22 -4.79 26.67
C ASP A 854 -15.81 -3.64 27.53
N ALA A 855 -17.07 -3.30 27.47
CA ALA A 855 -17.67 -2.20 28.20
C ALA A 855 -18.81 -2.64 29.12
N VAL A 856 -19.03 -1.87 30.16
CA VAL A 856 -20.16 -2.01 31.11
C VAL A 856 -20.93 -0.69 31.19
N LYS A 857 -22.28 -0.78 31.22
CA LYS A 857 -23.16 0.38 31.28
C LYS A 857 -24.17 0.26 32.40
N TRP A 858 -24.37 1.35 33.14
CA TRP A 858 -25.40 1.52 34.16
C TRP A 858 -26.43 2.56 33.69
N VAL A 859 -27.72 2.17 33.61
CA VAL A 859 -28.80 3.03 33.19
C VAL A 859 -29.78 3.20 34.35
N TYR A 860 -29.92 4.42 34.83
CA TYR A 860 -30.87 4.74 35.92
C TYR A 860 -32.29 4.51 35.48
N THR A 861 -33.06 3.81 36.31
CA THR A 861 -34.49 3.53 36.07
C THR A 861 -35.35 4.16 37.17
N ASN A 862 -36.42 4.86 36.76
CA ASN A 862 -37.36 5.50 37.68
C ASN A 862 -38.36 4.48 38.32
N ASN A 863 -38.12 3.21 38.18
CA ASN A 863 -39.05 2.20 38.64
C ASN A 863 -38.90 1.95 40.16
N ASN A 864 -39.77 2.59 40.92
CA ASN A 864 -40.20 2.07 42.21
C ASN A 864 -41.06 0.80 41.98
N LYS A 865 -40.44 -0.38 41.80
CA LYS A 865 -41.14 -1.66 41.96
C LYS A 865 -40.40 -2.55 42.90
#